data_62f59d329fa45f57cb55ea4416278110
#
_entry.id   62f59d329fa45f57cb55ea4416278110
#
_cell.length_a   1.000
_cell.length_b   1.000
_cell.length_c   1.000
_cell.angle_alpha   90.00
_cell.angle_beta   90.00
_cell.angle_gamma   90.00
#
_symmetry.space_group_name_H-M   'P 1'
#
loop_
_entity.id
_entity.type
_entity.pdbx_description
1 polymer ?
#
loop_
_entity_poly.entity_id
_entity_poly.type
_entity_poly.pdbx_seq_one_letter_code
_entity_poly.pdbx_strand_id
1 'polypeptide(L)'
;MDILKWKIFQILKTKETAKIFTILKLRYGSTITGRCNQLLKTRKKMHSLNCKKEFLQKCLLSGIVPKWLFARIKNSKLKHSIAIEGIFLRNEISSNDNLLRKLSTNYRGHLEYLQENLIFTDFIELLKFTSVLSKRLKTNLDKKNNQSLNFLKSRRFGTVKKQHINNLSSYQLTDEEKLALSFGLNFSLPVTKVNREEVITAFEMFHSQMKRHVPLSNAEEKIFKTSLGSLAHGYTTSKVDINPFVPVKNIRRSLAQLKRNDTILITKPDKGSGTVILDKEEYLEKMMTIVQDTSKFEYIGPVETSDKTHKRESELKEFLHNLVEIKEISDGTYRDLRPVGSQRPRLYGLPKTHKKDNPLRPILSMIGSPQHKLAKYLNALLQPVIAKYSTHNIQDSFEFAKKIRATSCSDTFMASFDVRSLFTNVPLLETINICADVLFENAVESFYLEVLFEEEKEPELTRESFVELMKLATSKTEFSINYYMYRQIDGVAMGSPLGPTLANIFMGYLESKYFSSNDKPLLYYRYVDDCFILFRSKDECLKMFNDFNSLHHSIEFTMELEENDCLPFLDVLVRRTTEEQFITSVYRKKTFTGQYINFLSHCSRKRKINLIKTLCHRAVMICSSSTLEDELKKITSILEENGYPSQLIAKTIDYHRAKLLEPKKVGADRCHIPIKLPFLGEASTRLKKEDRFCVFVCTKPPLDVAMSEK
;
A
#
# COMPACT_ATOMS: atom_id res chain seq x y z
N MET A 1 -73.93 -11.28 -33.41
CA MET A 1 -72.75 -11.73 -32.64
C MET A 1 -71.54 -12.07 -33.47
N ASP A 2 -71.67 -12.39 -34.71
CA ASP A 2 -70.54 -12.89 -35.55
C ASP A 2 -69.68 -11.81 -36.22
N ILE A 3 -70.20 -10.64 -36.51
CA ILE A 3 -69.42 -9.53 -37.06
C ILE A 3 -68.43 -8.95 -36.02
N LEU A 4 -68.83 -8.96 -34.74
CA LEU A 4 -67.94 -8.51 -33.66
C LEU A 4 -66.79 -9.51 -33.41
N LYS A 5 -67.09 -10.82 -33.49
CA LYS A 5 -66.09 -11.89 -33.40
C LYS A 5 -65.13 -11.85 -34.60
N TRP A 6 -65.61 -11.58 -35.80
CA TRP A 6 -64.77 -11.48 -36.99
C TRP A 6 -63.89 -10.25 -36.97
N LYS A 7 -64.37 -9.07 -36.57
CA LYS A 7 -63.56 -7.87 -36.33
C LYS A 7 -62.53 -8.07 -35.25
N ILE A 8 -62.88 -8.76 -34.15
CA ILE A 8 -61.95 -9.13 -33.12
C ILE A 8 -60.89 -10.06 -33.65
N PHE A 9 -61.21 -11.02 -34.51
CA PHE A 9 -60.25 -11.96 -35.10
C PHE A 9 -59.29 -11.28 -36.09
N GLN A 10 -59.73 -10.29 -36.89
CA GLN A 10 -58.86 -9.49 -37.74
C GLN A 10 -57.93 -8.56 -36.96
N ILE A 11 -58.36 -8.03 -35.83
CA ILE A 11 -57.57 -7.21 -34.93
C ILE A 11 -56.51 -8.06 -34.22
N LEU A 12 -56.74 -9.37 -34.05
CA LEU A 12 -55.78 -10.30 -33.46
C LEU A 12 -54.49 -10.54 -34.27
N LYS A 13 -54.36 -10.03 -35.51
CA LYS A 13 -53.18 -10.17 -36.35
C LYS A 13 -52.19 -8.98 -36.32
N THR A 14 -52.48 -7.85 -35.65
CA THR A 14 -51.58 -6.68 -35.57
C THR A 14 -51.23 -6.33 -34.12
N LYS A 15 -50.07 -5.74 -33.89
CA LYS A 15 -49.42 -5.37 -32.61
C LYS A 15 -50.30 -5.43 -31.33
N GLU A 16 -49.99 -6.31 -30.40
CA GLU A 16 -50.76 -6.69 -29.18
C GLU A 16 -51.36 -5.54 -28.35
N THR A 17 -50.75 -4.37 -28.32
CA THR A 17 -51.24 -3.20 -27.55
C THR A 17 -52.47 -2.54 -28.18
N ALA A 18 -52.57 -2.49 -29.49
CA ALA A 18 -53.70 -1.87 -30.16
C ALA A 18 -54.98 -2.72 -30.04
N LYS A 19 -54.83 -4.03 -29.86
CA LYS A 19 -55.92 -5.00 -29.83
C LYS A 19 -56.82 -4.89 -28.65
N ILE A 20 -56.27 -4.91 -27.40
CA ILE A 20 -57.06 -4.87 -26.16
C ILE A 20 -57.81 -3.55 -26.05
N PHE A 21 -57.13 -2.43 -26.37
CA PHE A 21 -57.79 -1.11 -26.32
C PHE A 21 -58.86 -0.91 -27.38
N THR A 22 -58.72 -1.54 -28.55
CA THR A 22 -59.75 -1.53 -29.60
C THR A 22 -60.96 -2.36 -29.16
N ILE A 23 -60.73 -3.53 -28.54
CA ILE A 23 -61.81 -4.36 -28.01
C ILE A 23 -62.58 -3.63 -26.89
N LEU A 24 -61.82 -3.04 -25.94
CA LEU A 24 -62.42 -2.28 -24.85
C LEU A 24 -63.18 -1.04 -25.37
N LYS A 25 -62.72 -0.37 -26.41
CA LYS A 25 -63.41 0.75 -27.03
C LYS A 25 -64.70 0.32 -27.71
N LEU A 26 -64.72 -0.84 -28.35
CA LEU A 26 -65.92 -1.39 -28.99
C LEU A 26 -66.97 -1.84 -27.97
N ARG A 27 -66.56 -2.35 -26.81
CA ARG A 27 -67.45 -2.85 -25.77
C ARG A 27 -67.96 -1.77 -24.80
N TYR A 28 -67.10 -0.82 -24.42
CA TYR A 28 -67.34 0.11 -23.32
C TYR A 28 -67.26 1.58 -23.69
N GLY A 29 -67.01 1.89 -24.96
CA GLY A 29 -66.91 3.26 -25.46
C GLY A 29 -65.61 4.00 -25.11
N SER A 30 -65.53 5.27 -25.49
CA SER A 30 -64.33 6.08 -25.41
C SER A 30 -63.93 6.47 -23.96
N THR A 31 -64.93 6.67 -23.09
CA THR A 31 -64.72 7.13 -21.73
C THR A 31 -63.97 6.09 -20.86
N ILE A 32 -64.46 4.85 -20.87
CA ILE A 32 -63.83 3.74 -20.16
C ILE A 32 -62.46 3.40 -20.74
N THR A 33 -62.38 3.40 -22.08
CA THR A 33 -61.07 3.22 -22.77
C THR A 33 -60.08 4.32 -22.40
N GLY A 34 -60.54 5.56 -22.26
CA GLY A 34 -59.72 6.67 -21.76
C GLY A 34 -59.17 6.40 -20.34
N ARG A 35 -59.99 5.87 -19.45
CA ARG A 35 -59.56 5.49 -18.10
C ARG A 35 -58.56 4.31 -18.10
N CYS A 36 -58.78 3.29 -18.98
CA CYS A 36 -57.82 2.20 -19.16
C CYS A 36 -56.44 2.73 -19.64
N ASN A 37 -56.44 3.69 -20.58
CA ASN A 37 -55.20 4.35 -21.01
C ASN A 37 -54.53 5.14 -19.90
N GLN A 38 -55.28 5.85 -19.07
CA GLN A 38 -54.77 6.56 -17.90
C GLN A 38 -54.15 5.57 -16.89
N LEU A 39 -54.80 4.47 -16.59
CA LEU A 39 -54.29 3.39 -15.74
C LEU A 39 -52.92 2.89 -16.25
N LEU A 40 -52.85 2.56 -17.56
CA LEU A 40 -51.59 2.10 -18.19
C LEU A 40 -50.48 3.15 -18.14
N LYS A 41 -50.80 4.41 -18.44
CA LYS A 41 -49.86 5.53 -18.36
C LYS A 41 -49.33 5.72 -16.92
N THR A 42 -50.24 5.72 -15.96
CA THR A 42 -49.86 5.86 -14.54
C THR A 42 -48.98 4.72 -14.09
N ARG A 43 -49.33 3.47 -14.40
CA ARG A 43 -48.53 2.28 -14.09
C ARG A 43 -47.16 2.32 -14.73
N LYS A 44 -47.04 2.70 -16.02
CA LYS A 44 -45.73 2.87 -16.71
C LYS A 44 -44.88 3.96 -16.01
N LYS A 45 -45.50 5.08 -15.64
CA LYS A 45 -44.79 6.18 -14.93
C LYS A 45 -44.30 5.76 -13.54
N MET A 46 -45.11 5.00 -12.79
CA MET A 46 -44.69 4.45 -11.51
C MET A 46 -43.48 3.51 -11.65
N HIS A 47 -43.54 2.58 -12.61
CA HIS A 47 -42.38 1.68 -12.84
C HIS A 47 -41.12 2.43 -13.28
N SER A 48 -41.24 3.43 -14.13
CA SER A 48 -40.12 4.27 -14.56
C SER A 48 -39.49 5.02 -13.38
N LEU A 49 -40.33 5.57 -12.47
CA LEU A 49 -39.85 6.27 -11.28
C LEU A 49 -39.21 5.31 -10.28
N ASN A 50 -39.76 4.11 -10.09
CA ASN A 50 -39.14 3.08 -9.25
C ASN A 50 -37.76 2.68 -9.78
N CYS A 51 -37.62 2.39 -11.08
CA CYS A 51 -36.33 2.11 -11.69
C CYS A 51 -35.35 3.29 -11.56
N LYS A 52 -35.84 4.55 -11.69
CA LYS A 52 -35.02 5.75 -11.47
C LYS A 52 -34.58 5.86 -10.01
N LYS A 53 -35.50 5.59 -9.05
CA LYS A 53 -35.18 5.59 -7.62
C LYS A 53 -34.12 4.53 -7.30
N GLU A 54 -34.30 3.28 -7.73
CA GLU A 54 -33.32 2.20 -7.56
C GLU A 54 -31.95 2.57 -8.17
N PHE A 55 -31.96 3.18 -9.34
CA PHE A 55 -30.73 3.67 -9.98
C PHE A 55 -30.05 4.78 -9.16
N LEU A 56 -30.81 5.77 -8.67
CA LEU A 56 -30.27 6.85 -7.84
C LEU A 56 -29.79 6.35 -6.46
N GLN A 57 -30.47 5.36 -5.88
CA GLN A 57 -29.99 4.69 -4.68
C GLN A 57 -28.66 3.98 -4.92
N LYS A 58 -28.54 3.25 -6.03
CA LYS A 58 -27.26 2.67 -6.47
C LYS A 58 -26.21 3.74 -6.72
N CYS A 59 -26.56 4.89 -7.28
CA CYS A 59 -25.68 6.03 -7.47
C CYS A 59 -25.25 6.66 -6.12
N LEU A 60 -26.17 6.87 -5.18
CA LEU A 60 -25.90 7.37 -3.83
C LEU A 60 -24.98 6.43 -3.07
N LEU A 61 -25.36 5.16 -3.04
CA LEU A 61 -24.54 4.10 -2.50
C LEU A 61 -23.18 4.02 -3.21
N SER A 62 -23.09 4.34 -4.44
CA SER A 62 -21.92 4.34 -5.28
C SER A 62 -21.16 5.68 -5.25
N GLY A 63 -21.63 6.76 -4.52
CA GLY A 63 -21.09 8.15 -4.53
C GLY A 63 -20.91 8.69 -5.95
N ILE A 64 -21.60 8.13 -6.94
CA ILE A 64 -21.57 8.53 -8.34
C ILE A 64 -22.76 9.43 -8.60
N VAL A 65 -22.51 10.54 -9.25
CA VAL A 65 -23.58 11.45 -9.66
C VAL A 65 -23.82 11.29 -11.15
N PRO A 66 -25.06 11.03 -11.59
CA PRO A 66 -25.39 11.03 -13.00
C PRO A 66 -25.10 12.39 -13.64
N LYS A 67 -24.67 12.39 -14.91
CA LYS A 67 -24.29 13.64 -15.62
C LYS A 67 -25.34 14.75 -15.52
N TRP A 68 -26.62 14.39 -15.64
CA TRP A 68 -27.71 15.35 -15.59
C TRP A 68 -27.91 15.98 -14.21
N LEU A 69 -27.66 15.22 -13.12
CA LEU A 69 -27.72 15.74 -11.76
C LEU A 69 -26.45 16.54 -11.44
N PHE A 70 -25.30 16.10 -11.93
CA PHE A 70 -24.03 16.83 -11.82
C PHE A 70 -24.11 18.22 -12.46
N ALA A 71 -24.73 18.34 -13.64
CA ALA A 71 -24.97 19.63 -14.27
C ALA A 71 -25.83 20.57 -13.41
N ARG A 72 -26.86 20.03 -12.72
CA ARG A 72 -27.69 20.82 -11.80
C ARG A 72 -26.90 21.28 -10.56
N ILE A 73 -26.02 20.43 -10.02
CA ILE A 73 -25.13 20.77 -8.90
C ILE A 73 -24.16 21.88 -9.31
N LYS A 74 -23.56 21.75 -10.49
CA LYS A 74 -22.62 22.75 -11.03
C LYS A 74 -23.27 24.13 -11.21
N ASN A 75 -24.54 24.18 -11.58
CA ASN A 75 -25.29 25.42 -11.74
C ASN A 75 -25.83 25.99 -10.41
N SER A 76 -25.73 25.25 -9.31
CA SER A 76 -26.07 25.77 -7.99
C SER A 76 -24.94 26.65 -7.46
N LYS A 77 -25.29 27.73 -6.75
CA LYS A 77 -24.32 28.65 -6.10
C LYS A 77 -23.55 27.99 -4.94
N LEU A 78 -23.74 26.70 -4.68
CA LEU A 78 -23.15 25.95 -3.58
C LEU A 78 -21.74 25.48 -3.95
N LYS A 79 -20.81 25.62 -3.03
CA LYS A 79 -19.44 25.11 -3.19
C LYS A 79 -19.47 23.58 -3.36
N HIS A 80 -19.04 23.10 -4.51
CA HIS A 80 -19.08 21.67 -4.86
C HIS A 80 -18.32 20.80 -3.85
N SER A 81 -18.98 19.82 -3.25
CA SER A 81 -18.39 18.83 -2.36
C SER A 81 -19.13 17.49 -2.47
N ILE A 82 -18.49 16.40 -2.08
CA ILE A 82 -19.11 15.05 -2.02
C ILE A 82 -20.35 15.03 -1.12
N ALA A 83 -20.34 15.82 -0.03
CA ALA A 83 -21.48 15.96 0.85
C ALA A 83 -22.68 16.58 0.13
N ILE A 84 -22.45 17.63 -0.69
CA ILE A 84 -23.47 18.28 -1.49
C ILE A 84 -24.02 17.33 -2.56
N GLU A 85 -23.16 16.57 -3.23
CA GLU A 85 -23.60 15.52 -4.17
C GLU A 85 -24.56 14.53 -3.51
N GLY A 86 -24.22 14.08 -2.31
CA GLY A 86 -25.08 13.19 -1.53
C GLY A 86 -26.41 13.81 -1.12
N ILE A 87 -26.43 15.10 -0.79
CA ILE A 87 -27.66 15.83 -0.47
C ILE A 87 -28.57 15.92 -1.71
N PHE A 88 -28.02 16.29 -2.88
CA PHE A 88 -28.79 16.37 -4.13
C PHE A 88 -29.37 15.01 -4.53
N LEU A 89 -28.60 13.92 -4.38
CA LEU A 89 -29.09 12.55 -4.63
C LEU A 89 -30.24 12.17 -3.70
N ARG A 90 -30.10 12.43 -2.40
CA ARG A 90 -31.16 12.15 -1.40
C ARG A 90 -32.41 12.97 -1.69
N ASN A 91 -32.27 14.25 -2.02
CA ASN A 91 -33.41 15.11 -2.37
C ASN A 91 -34.15 14.61 -3.61
N GLU A 92 -33.41 14.16 -4.63
CA GLU A 92 -34.00 13.61 -5.86
C GLU A 92 -34.73 12.28 -5.59
N ILE A 93 -34.18 11.41 -4.72
CA ILE A 93 -34.80 10.16 -4.27
C ILE A 93 -36.12 10.47 -3.51
N SER A 94 -36.08 11.42 -2.57
CA SER A 94 -37.24 11.83 -1.79
C SER A 94 -38.34 12.45 -2.67
N SER A 95 -37.95 13.27 -3.65
CA SER A 95 -38.87 13.83 -4.65
C SER A 95 -39.57 12.74 -5.48
N ASN A 96 -38.79 11.72 -5.90
CA ASN A 96 -39.39 10.58 -6.62
C ASN A 96 -40.35 9.77 -5.71
N ASP A 97 -40.04 9.59 -4.42
CA ASP A 97 -40.93 8.93 -3.46
C ASP A 97 -42.26 9.68 -3.27
N ASN A 98 -42.22 10.97 -3.12
CA ASN A 98 -43.42 11.80 -3.01
C ASN A 98 -44.31 11.71 -4.28
N LEU A 99 -43.65 11.71 -5.45
CA LEU A 99 -44.38 11.55 -6.72
C LEU A 99 -44.98 10.14 -6.87
N LEU A 100 -44.26 9.11 -6.41
CA LEU A 100 -44.74 7.73 -6.40
C LEU A 100 -45.96 7.57 -5.53
N ARG A 101 -46.00 8.18 -4.33
CA ARG A 101 -47.17 8.15 -3.45
C ARG A 101 -48.39 8.77 -4.13
N LYS A 102 -48.25 9.97 -4.75
CA LYS A 102 -49.34 10.63 -5.51
C LYS A 102 -49.86 9.74 -6.65
N LEU A 103 -48.93 9.15 -7.43
CA LEU A 103 -49.29 8.27 -8.54
C LEU A 103 -49.96 6.98 -8.06
N SER A 104 -49.59 6.46 -6.89
CA SER A 104 -50.20 5.26 -6.29
C SER A 104 -51.66 5.50 -5.93
N THR A 105 -51.96 6.68 -5.37
CA THR A 105 -53.35 7.07 -5.08
C THR A 105 -54.16 7.19 -6.37
N ASN A 106 -53.65 7.88 -7.37
CA ASN A 106 -54.34 7.99 -8.69
C ASN A 106 -54.52 6.63 -9.36
N TYR A 107 -53.51 5.76 -9.26
CA TYR A 107 -53.60 4.39 -9.84
C TYR A 107 -54.71 3.58 -9.14
N ARG A 108 -54.82 3.67 -7.84
CA ARG A 108 -55.88 3.01 -7.04
C ARG A 108 -57.26 3.51 -7.46
N GLY A 109 -57.48 4.83 -7.57
CA GLY A 109 -58.74 5.39 -8.03
C GLY A 109 -59.12 4.98 -9.49
N HIS A 110 -58.11 4.83 -10.37
CA HIS A 110 -58.41 4.27 -11.72
C HIS A 110 -58.77 2.78 -11.67
N LEU A 111 -58.17 2.01 -10.76
CA LEU A 111 -58.47 0.59 -10.56
C LEU A 111 -59.92 0.39 -10.04
N GLU A 112 -60.29 1.10 -9.00
CA GLU A 112 -61.59 1.05 -8.36
C GLU A 112 -62.66 1.39 -9.39
N TYR A 113 -62.52 2.50 -10.10
CA TYR A 113 -63.45 2.89 -11.18
C TYR A 113 -63.58 1.82 -12.26
N LEU A 114 -62.47 1.22 -12.72
CA LEU A 114 -62.50 0.21 -13.77
C LEU A 114 -63.03 -1.15 -13.28
N GLN A 115 -62.85 -1.46 -12.03
CA GLN A 115 -63.41 -2.67 -11.40
C GLN A 115 -64.96 -2.62 -11.35
N GLU A 116 -65.51 -1.44 -11.13
CA GLU A 116 -66.96 -1.22 -11.07
C GLU A 116 -67.62 -1.18 -12.47
N ASN A 117 -66.86 -0.75 -13.51
CA ASN A 117 -67.40 -0.47 -14.83
C ASN A 117 -66.97 -1.47 -15.93
N LEU A 118 -66.17 -2.49 -15.60
CA LEU A 118 -65.78 -3.55 -16.51
C LEU A 118 -66.29 -4.92 -16.04
N ILE A 119 -66.64 -5.78 -16.99
CA ILE A 119 -66.89 -7.19 -16.70
C ILE A 119 -65.59 -7.80 -16.11
N PHE A 120 -65.74 -8.65 -15.11
CA PHE A 120 -64.61 -9.22 -14.36
C PHE A 120 -63.49 -9.84 -15.26
N THR A 121 -63.89 -10.54 -16.31
CA THR A 121 -62.95 -11.15 -17.28
C THR A 121 -62.13 -10.11 -18.03
N ASP A 122 -62.74 -9.02 -18.51
CA ASP A 122 -62.05 -7.95 -19.23
C ASP A 122 -61.17 -7.13 -18.30
N PHE A 123 -61.57 -6.95 -17.03
CA PHE A 123 -60.75 -6.30 -16.02
C PHE A 123 -59.49 -7.12 -15.70
N ILE A 124 -59.64 -8.45 -15.55
CA ILE A 124 -58.49 -9.34 -15.31
C ILE A 124 -57.52 -9.37 -16.50
N GLU A 125 -58.07 -9.40 -17.75
CA GLU A 125 -57.24 -9.33 -18.95
C GLU A 125 -56.47 -8.01 -19.06
N LEU A 126 -57.11 -6.89 -18.74
CA LEU A 126 -56.46 -5.58 -18.67
C LEU A 126 -55.32 -5.55 -17.66
N LEU A 127 -55.55 -6.12 -16.46
CA LEU A 127 -54.53 -6.21 -15.44
C LEU A 127 -53.33 -7.08 -15.83
N LYS A 128 -53.60 -8.26 -16.41
CA LYS A 128 -52.57 -9.15 -16.97
C LYS A 128 -51.73 -8.42 -18.04
N PHE A 129 -52.40 -7.80 -18.98
CA PHE A 129 -51.78 -7.05 -20.08
C PHE A 129 -50.88 -5.89 -19.56
N THR A 130 -51.44 -5.06 -18.68
CA THR A 130 -50.68 -3.94 -18.08
C THR A 130 -49.50 -4.45 -17.23
N SER A 131 -49.62 -5.62 -16.59
CA SER A 131 -48.52 -6.27 -15.86
C SER A 131 -47.40 -6.72 -16.77
N VAL A 132 -47.70 -7.39 -17.89
CA VAL A 132 -46.72 -7.85 -18.87
C VAL A 132 -45.95 -6.66 -19.46
N LEU A 133 -46.66 -5.61 -19.88
CA LEU A 133 -46.02 -4.39 -20.44
C LEU A 133 -45.13 -3.69 -19.44
N SER A 134 -45.55 -3.62 -18.18
CA SER A 134 -44.73 -2.98 -17.13
C SER A 134 -43.51 -3.80 -16.76
N LYS A 135 -43.57 -5.13 -16.75
CA LYS A 135 -42.40 -6.02 -16.57
C LYS A 135 -41.39 -5.84 -17.71
N ARG A 136 -41.83 -5.83 -18.97
CA ARG A 136 -40.95 -5.55 -20.12
C ARG A 136 -40.25 -4.18 -20.02
N LEU A 137 -41.01 -3.15 -19.63
CA LEU A 137 -40.45 -1.81 -19.41
C LEU A 137 -39.38 -1.81 -18.30
N LYS A 138 -39.69 -2.47 -17.17
CA LYS A 138 -38.75 -2.58 -16.02
C LYS A 138 -37.45 -3.24 -16.47
N THR A 139 -37.52 -4.40 -17.12
CA THR A 139 -36.32 -5.12 -17.60
C THR A 139 -35.45 -4.26 -18.54
N ASN A 140 -36.07 -3.52 -19.47
CA ASN A 140 -35.33 -2.64 -20.40
C ASN A 140 -34.68 -1.46 -19.69
N LEU A 141 -35.39 -0.84 -18.73
CA LEU A 141 -34.86 0.27 -17.93
C LEU A 141 -33.74 -0.19 -17.01
N ASP A 142 -33.88 -1.34 -16.34
CA ASP A 142 -32.84 -1.91 -15.48
C ASP A 142 -31.60 -2.26 -16.26
N LYS A 143 -31.73 -2.84 -17.46
CA LYS A 143 -30.58 -3.08 -18.35
C LYS A 143 -29.87 -1.78 -18.72
N LYS A 144 -30.61 -0.73 -19.12
CA LYS A 144 -30.05 0.58 -19.43
C LYS A 144 -29.39 1.25 -18.23
N ASN A 145 -30.05 1.20 -17.06
CA ASN A 145 -29.53 1.77 -15.81
C ASN A 145 -28.27 1.05 -15.35
N ASN A 146 -28.23 -0.29 -15.44
CA ASN A 146 -27.04 -1.06 -15.10
C ASN A 146 -25.87 -0.77 -16.07
N GLN A 147 -26.13 -0.64 -17.37
CA GLN A 147 -25.13 -0.21 -18.34
C GLN A 147 -24.59 1.18 -18.03
N SER A 148 -25.48 2.13 -17.73
CA SER A 148 -25.09 3.50 -17.34
C SER A 148 -24.30 3.50 -16.03
N LEU A 149 -24.70 2.71 -15.05
CA LEU A 149 -23.99 2.59 -13.79
C LEU A 149 -22.59 1.98 -13.98
N ASN A 150 -22.49 0.92 -14.79
CA ASN A 150 -21.21 0.28 -15.12
C ASN A 150 -20.28 1.24 -15.87
N PHE A 151 -20.81 2.00 -16.84
CA PHE A 151 -20.06 3.04 -17.54
C PHE A 151 -19.58 4.16 -16.60
N LEU A 152 -20.43 4.63 -15.70
CA LEU A 152 -20.04 5.62 -14.71
C LEU A 152 -19.02 5.07 -13.70
N LYS A 153 -19.15 3.80 -13.33
CA LYS A 153 -18.18 3.08 -12.49
C LYS A 153 -16.84 2.93 -13.19
N SER A 154 -16.81 2.50 -14.44
CA SER A 154 -15.55 2.34 -15.17
C SER A 154 -14.79 3.65 -15.35
N ARG A 155 -15.50 4.77 -15.53
CA ARG A 155 -14.90 6.11 -15.56
C ARG A 155 -14.34 6.58 -14.23
N ARG A 156 -14.93 6.16 -13.10
CA ARG A 156 -14.51 6.57 -11.75
C ARG A 156 -13.47 5.64 -11.15
N PHE A 157 -13.46 4.37 -11.51
CA PHE A 157 -12.63 3.33 -10.87
C PHE A 157 -11.49 2.82 -11.75
N GLY A 158 -11.36 3.34 -12.97
CA GLY A 158 -10.44 2.78 -13.94
C GLY A 158 -10.87 1.36 -14.38
N THR A 159 -10.45 0.94 -15.53
CA THR A 159 -10.50 -0.46 -15.94
C THR A 159 -9.50 -1.23 -15.10
N VAL A 160 -9.86 -2.43 -14.63
CA VAL A 160 -8.93 -3.38 -14.04
C VAL A 160 -7.74 -3.52 -14.99
N LYS A 161 -6.61 -2.91 -14.65
CA LYS A 161 -5.43 -3.02 -15.49
C LYS A 161 -4.83 -4.40 -15.27
N LYS A 162 -4.79 -5.20 -16.32
CA LYS A 162 -4.10 -6.51 -16.34
C LYS A 162 -2.63 -6.41 -15.88
N GLN A 163 -2.04 -5.22 -16.03
CA GLN A 163 -0.64 -4.93 -15.65
C GLN A 163 -0.32 -5.03 -14.16
N HIS A 164 -1.34 -5.04 -13.29
CA HIS A 164 -1.13 -5.14 -11.84
C HIS A 164 -1.01 -6.57 -11.33
N ILE A 165 -1.30 -7.56 -12.17
CA ILE A 165 -1.26 -8.98 -11.82
C ILE A 165 -0.33 -9.70 -12.78
N ASN A 166 0.71 -10.30 -12.25
CA ASN A 166 1.62 -11.14 -12.99
C ASN A 166 1.39 -12.60 -12.56
N ASN A 167 0.60 -13.34 -13.35
CA ASN A 167 0.37 -14.75 -13.10
C ASN A 167 1.44 -15.57 -13.80
N LEU A 168 2.37 -16.11 -13.04
CA LEU A 168 3.44 -17.01 -13.47
C LEU A 168 3.11 -18.47 -13.15
N SER A 169 1.97 -18.73 -12.48
CA SER A 169 1.54 -20.09 -12.13
C SER A 169 0.72 -20.74 -13.24
N SER A 170 0.59 -22.04 -13.18
CA SER A 170 -0.31 -22.84 -14.01
C SER A 170 -1.80 -22.59 -13.71
N TYR A 171 -2.12 -22.04 -12.54
CA TYR A 171 -3.49 -21.77 -12.10
C TYR A 171 -4.17 -20.67 -12.91
N GLN A 172 -5.34 -20.98 -13.45
CA GLN A 172 -6.14 -20.02 -14.22
C GLN A 172 -7.06 -19.23 -13.30
N LEU A 173 -6.74 -17.93 -13.12
CA LEU A 173 -7.54 -17.02 -12.32
C LEU A 173 -8.90 -16.75 -12.95
N THR A 174 -9.96 -16.81 -12.16
CA THR A 174 -11.29 -16.31 -12.52
C THR A 174 -11.31 -14.77 -12.62
N ASP A 175 -12.30 -14.21 -13.30
CA ASP A 175 -12.41 -12.73 -13.41
C ASP A 175 -12.68 -12.05 -12.05
N GLU A 176 -13.35 -12.74 -11.13
CA GLU A 176 -13.56 -12.24 -9.77
C GLU A 176 -12.25 -12.23 -8.96
N GLU A 177 -11.41 -13.24 -9.11
CA GLU A 177 -10.08 -13.29 -8.48
C GLU A 177 -9.13 -12.24 -9.07
N LYS A 178 -9.13 -12.08 -10.39
CA LYS A 178 -8.39 -11.00 -11.06
C LYS A 178 -8.83 -9.63 -10.55
N LEU A 179 -10.13 -9.40 -10.40
CA LEU A 179 -10.65 -8.16 -9.82
C LEU A 179 -10.17 -7.97 -8.37
N ALA A 180 -10.24 -9.03 -7.55
CA ALA A 180 -9.81 -8.96 -6.15
C ALA A 180 -8.32 -8.63 -6.01
N LEU A 181 -7.46 -9.26 -6.82
CA LEU A 181 -6.01 -9.04 -6.82
C LEU A 181 -5.59 -7.73 -7.48
N SER A 182 -6.39 -7.19 -8.42
CA SER A 182 -6.07 -5.93 -9.12
C SER A 182 -6.04 -4.70 -8.21
N PHE A 183 -6.68 -4.77 -7.05
CA PHE A 183 -6.57 -3.70 -6.04
C PHE A 183 -5.20 -3.66 -5.35
N GLY A 184 -4.40 -4.70 -5.51
CA GLY A 184 -3.07 -4.85 -4.91
C GLY A 184 -3.09 -5.32 -3.46
N LEU A 185 -1.97 -5.88 -3.02
CA LEU A 185 -1.81 -6.46 -1.67
C LEU A 185 -1.94 -5.44 -0.52
N ASN A 186 -1.78 -4.15 -0.82
CA ASN A 186 -1.95 -3.06 0.15
C ASN A 186 -3.40 -2.56 0.29
N PHE A 187 -4.35 -3.17 -0.40
CA PHE A 187 -5.75 -2.80 -0.34
C PHE A 187 -6.42 -3.33 0.93
N SER A 188 -6.99 -2.45 1.73
CA SER A 188 -7.71 -2.84 2.96
C SER A 188 -9.20 -2.90 2.69
N LEU A 189 -9.83 -4.03 3.01
CA LEU A 189 -11.28 -4.18 3.01
C LEU A 189 -11.87 -3.68 4.33
N PRO A 190 -13.08 -3.08 4.33
CA PRO A 190 -13.74 -2.71 5.56
C PRO A 190 -14.07 -3.95 6.38
N VAL A 191 -13.91 -3.87 7.70
CA VAL A 191 -14.27 -4.93 8.63
C VAL A 191 -15.81 -5.06 8.62
N THR A 192 -16.36 -6.23 8.29
CA THR A 192 -17.82 -6.44 8.23
C THR A 192 -18.42 -6.83 9.57
N LYS A 193 -17.63 -7.46 10.43
CA LYS A 193 -18.01 -7.83 11.80
C LYS A 193 -16.89 -7.37 12.73
N VAL A 194 -17.22 -6.46 13.63
CA VAL A 194 -16.27 -5.95 14.62
C VAL A 194 -16.15 -6.98 15.74
N ASN A 195 -14.97 -7.49 15.99
CA ASN A 195 -14.70 -8.29 17.18
C ASN A 195 -14.59 -7.34 18.39
N ARG A 196 -15.51 -7.49 19.34
CA ARG A 196 -15.58 -6.65 20.54
C ARG A 196 -14.34 -6.80 21.41
N GLU A 197 -13.84 -7.99 21.57
CA GLU A 197 -12.67 -8.29 22.40
C GLU A 197 -11.40 -7.66 21.82
N GLU A 198 -11.16 -7.83 20.51
CA GLU A 198 -10.03 -7.19 19.83
C GLU A 198 -10.05 -5.65 19.97
N VAL A 199 -11.23 -5.05 19.89
CA VAL A 199 -11.37 -3.60 20.04
C VAL A 199 -11.07 -3.18 21.46
N ILE A 200 -11.64 -3.84 22.47
CA ILE A 200 -11.38 -3.53 23.88
C ILE A 200 -9.89 -3.69 24.18
N THR A 201 -9.29 -4.80 23.78
CA THR A 201 -7.84 -5.05 23.95
C THR A 201 -7.00 -3.94 23.30
N ALA A 202 -7.34 -3.50 22.09
CA ALA A 202 -6.62 -2.42 21.41
C ALA A 202 -6.70 -1.09 22.19
N PHE A 203 -7.85 -0.78 22.80
CA PHE A 203 -7.99 0.43 23.61
C PHE A 203 -7.28 0.31 24.97
N GLU A 204 -7.28 -0.86 25.62
CA GLU A 204 -6.51 -1.10 26.85
C GLU A 204 -4.99 -1.02 26.57
N MET A 205 -4.51 -1.59 25.47
CA MET A 205 -3.11 -1.44 25.05
C MET A 205 -2.76 0.03 24.78
N PHE A 206 -3.66 0.77 24.16
CA PHE A 206 -3.48 2.21 23.93
C PHE A 206 -3.39 2.97 25.26
N HIS A 207 -4.29 2.69 26.22
CA HIS A 207 -4.25 3.26 27.56
C HIS A 207 -2.93 2.95 28.27
N SER A 208 -2.46 1.71 28.23
CA SER A 208 -1.17 1.29 28.82
C SER A 208 0.02 2.02 28.19
N GLN A 209 0.03 2.21 26.88
CA GLN A 209 1.08 2.99 26.22
C GLN A 209 1.05 4.46 26.65
N MET A 210 -0.13 5.06 26.76
CA MET A 210 -0.28 6.45 27.22
C MET A 210 0.25 6.62 28.63
N LYS A 211 -0.10 5.72 29.55
CA LYS A 211 0.32 5.77 30.97
C LYS A 211 1.84 5.71 31.14
N ARG A 212 2.57 5.06 30.23
CA ARG A 212 4.04 4.99 30.29
C ARG A 212 4.71 6.33 29.94
N HIS A 213 4.06 7.17 29.17
CA HIS A 213 4.67 8.38 28.62
C HIS A 213 4.06 9.68 29.16
N VAL A 214 2.87 9.60 29.74
CA VAL A 214 2.16 10.78 30.24
C VAL A 214 1.76 10.52 31.69
N PRO A 215 2.34 11.22 32.69
CA PRO A 215 1.90 11.14 34.05
C PRO A 215 0.47 11.72 34.16
N LEU A 216 -0.48 10.90 34.54
CA LEU A 216 -1.88 11.27 34.76
C LEU A 216 -2.19 11.13 36.27
N SER A 217 -2.94 12.07 36.80
CA SER A 217 -3.54 11.89 38.13
C SER A 217 -4.59 10.78 38.10
N ASN A 218 -4.89 10.17 39.23
CA ASN A 218 -5.90 9.10 39.33
C ASN A 218 -7.28 9.54 38.78
N ALA A 219 -7.66 10.80 38.94
CA ALA A 219 -8.91 11.34 38.43
C ALA A 219 -8.88 11.46 36.88
N GLU A 220 -7.79 11.97 36.32
CA GLU A 220 -7.62 12.08 34.87
C GLU A 220 -7.54 10.70 34.21
N GLU A 221 -6.83 9.74 34.82
CA GLU A 221 -6.77 8.36 34.33
C GLU A 221 -8.16 7.74 34.26
N LYS A 222 -8.99 7.91 35.29
CA LYS A 222 -10.37 7.39 35.31
C LYS A 222 -11.25 8.02 34.23
N ILE A 223 -11.19 9.34 34.04
CA ILE A 223 -11.91 10.05 32.99
C ILE A 223 -11.47 9.57 31.61
N PHE A 224 -10.16 9.47 31.39
CA PHE A 224 -9.59 9.02 30.14
C PHE A 224 -10.01 7.58 29.82
N LYS A 225 -9.91 6.66 30.77
CA LYS A 225 -10.34 5.26 30.62
C LYS A 225 -11.83 5.14 30.31
N THR A 226 -12.68 5.95 30.96
CA THR A 226 -14.12 6.01 30.70
C THR A 226 -14.42 6.51 29.26
N SER A 227 -13.71 7.55 28.81
CA SER A 227 -13.82 8.07 27.45
C SER A 227 -13.41 7.03 26.41
N LEU A 228 -12.32 6.30 26.64
CA LEU A 228 -11.88 5.21 25.78
C LEU A 228 -12.91 4.06 25.73
N GLY A 229 -13.47 3.69 26.85
CA GLY A 229 -14.55 2.68 26.95
C GLY A 229 -15.79 3.09 26.16
N SER A 230 -16.20 4.36 26.24
CA SER A 230 -17.32 4.91 25.48
C SER A 230 -17.06 4.90 23.98
N LEU A 231 -15.84 5.24 23.55
CA LEU A 231 -15.44 5.18 22.14
C LEU A 231 -15.38 3.74 21.63
N ALA A 232 -14.85 2.81 22.41
CA ALA A 232 -14.81 1.38 22.08
C ALA A 232 -16.21 0.82 21.91
N HIS A 233 -17.12 1.11 22.84
CA HIS A 233 -18.53 0.72 22.77
C HIS A 233 -19.21 1.33 21.54
N GLY A 234 -19.06 2.64 21.33
CA GLY A 234 -19.62 3.33 20.15
C GLY A 234 -19.11 2.75 18.83
N TYR A 235 -17.85 2.33 18.76
CA TYR A 235 -17.30 1.66 17.57
C TYR A 235 -17.86 0.26 17.37
N THR A 236 -17.97 -0.54 18.42
CA THR A 236 -18.48 -1.92 18.33
C THR A 236 -19.97 -1.99 18.02
N THR A 237 -20.74 -0.96 18.40
CA THR A 237 -22.19 -0.86 18.15
C THR A 237 -22.51 -0.10 16.86
N SER A 238 -21.57 0.67 16.32
CA SER A 238 -21.79 1.41 15.07
C SER A 238 -21.92 0.45 13.88
N LYS A 239 -22.88 0.76 12.99
CA LYS A 239 -22.92 0.08 11.68
C LYS A 239 -21.64 0.42 10.93
N VAL A 240 -20.88 -0.59 10.53
CA VAL A 240 -19.69 -0.42 9.72
C VAL A 240 -20.09 0.23 8.40
N ASP A 241 -19.52 1.39 8.12
CA ASP A 241 -19.76 2.11 6.87
C ASP A 241 -19.03 1.37 5.74
N ILE A 242 -19.74 0.40 5.15
CA ILE A 242 -19.23 -0.39 4.04
C ILE A 242 -19.35 0.49 2.80
N ASN A 243 -18.21 0.89 2.26
CA ASN A 243 -18.18 1.54 0.97
C ASN A 243 -18.82 0.61 -0.09
N PRO A 244 -20.00 0.95 -0.60
CA PRO A 244 -20.78 0.06 -1.45
C PRO A 244 -20.20 -0.14 -2.85
N PHE A 245 -19.10 0.55 -3.17
CA PHE A 245 -18.39 0.41 -4.44
C PHE A 245 -17.54 -0.84 -4.53
N VAL A 246 -17.06 -1.30 -3.38
CA VAL A 246 -16.25 -2.48 -3.31
C VAL A 246 -17.22 -3.64 -3.14
N PRO A 247 -17.29 -4.60 -4.06
CA PRO A 247 -18.09 -5.81 -3.87
C PRO A 247 -17.43 -6.67 -2.79
N VAL A 248 -17.44 -6.17 -1.54
CA VAL A 248 -16.70 -6.71 -0.39
C VAL A 248 -16.95 -8.20 -0.21
N LYS A 249 -18.19 -8.66 -0.41
CA LYS A 249 -18.54 -10.08 -0.28
C LYS A 249 -17.83 -10.92 -1.33
N ASN A 250 -17.85 -10.49 -2.62
CA ASN A 250 -17.21 -11.21 -3.71
C ASN A 250 -15.71 -11.22 -3.56
N ILE A 251 -15.10 -10.06 -3.28
CA ILE A 251 -13.65 -9.95 -3.05
C ILE A 251 -13.20 -10.85 -1.90
N ARG A 252 -13.91 -10.85 -0.76
CA ARG A 252 -13.57 -11.73 0.37
C ARG A 252 -13.69 -13.20 0.01
N ARG A 253 -14.75 -13.56 -0.73
CA ARG A 253 -14.94 -14.94 -1.18
C ARG A 253 -13.79 -15.38 -2.09
N SER A 254 -13.44 -14.58 -3.09
CA SER A 254 -12.33 -14.87 -4.00
C SER A 254 -10.99 -14.95 -3.28
N LEU A 255 -10.70 -14.01 -2.37
CA LEU A 255 -9.47 -14.06 -1.57
C LEU A 255 -9.43 -15.27 -0.62
N ALA A 256 -10.58 -15.65 -0.04
CA ALA A 256 -10.66 -16.85 0.79
C ALA A 256 -10.46 -18.14 -0.03
N GLN A 257 -10.93 -18.17 -1.27
CA GLN A 257 -10.70 -19.29 -2.19
C GLN A 257 -9.21 -19.37 -2.56
N LEU A 258 -8.59 -18.24 -2.95
CA LEU A 258 -7.16 -18.18 -3.26
C LEU A 258 -6.29 -18.59 -2.06
N LYS A 259 -6.66 -18.17 -0.83
CA LYS A 259 -5.94 -18.56 0.41
C LYS A 259 -6.02 -20.06 0.71
N ARG A 260 -7.10 -20.74 0.30
CA ARG A 260 -7.28 -22.19 0.49
C ARG A 260 -6.58 -23.02 -0.59
N ASN A 261 -6.13 -22.38 -1.64
CA ASN A 261 -5.43 -23.07 -2.72
C ASN A 261 -3.97 -23.27 -2.32
N ASP A 262 -3.61 -24.50 -1.96
CA ASP A 262 -2.27 -24.87 -1.50
C ASP A 262 -1.26 -25.05 -2.64
N THR A 263 -1.71 -25.02 -3.91
CA THR A 263 -0.83 -25.18 -5.08
C THR A 263 -0.16 -23.89 -5.51
N ILE A 264 -0.66 -22.73 -5.08
CA ILE A 264 -0.15 -21.43 -5.49
C ILE A 264 0.38 -20.60 -4.32
N LEU A 265 1.33 -19.73 -4.64
CA LEU A 265 1.86 -18.71 -3.75
C LEU A 265 1.57 -17.33 -4.33
N ILE A 266 1.00 -16.43 -3.51
CA ILE A 266 0.72 -15.04 -3.89
C ILE A 266 1.68 -14.12 -3.13
N THR A 267 2.47 -13.34 -3.87
CA THR A 267 3.49 -12.47 -3.31
C THR A 267 3.60 -11.14 -4.07
N LYS A 268 4.46 -10.26 -3.59
CA LYS A 268 4.86 -9.05 -4.32
C LYS A 268 6.11 -9.32 -5.16
N PRO A 269 6.34 -8.59 -6.26
CA PRO A 269 7.61 -8.66 -6.98
C PRO A 269 8.76 -8.05 -6.15
N ASP A 270 9.99 -8.43 -6.45
CA ASP A 270 11.21 -7.84 -5.87
C ASP A 270 11.29 -6.34 -6.15
N LYS A 271 11.09 -5.93 -7.40
CA LYS A 271 11.08 -4.53 -7.84
C LYS A 271 9.74 -4.15 -8.44
N GLY A 272 9.28 -2.91 -8.15
CA GLY A 272 7.99 -2.40 -8.62
C GLY A 272 6.84 -2.72 -7.67
N SER A 273 5.63 -2.55 -8.16
CA SER A 273 4.38 -2.84 -7.44
C SER A 273 3.51 -3.79 -8.25
N GLY A 274 2.64 -4.51 -7.59
CA GLY A 274 1.76 -5.50 -8.21
C GLY A 274 1.63 -6.76 -7.36
N THR A 275 0.91 -7.71 -7.90
CA THR A 275 0.71 -9.04 -7.32
C THR A 275 1.31 -10.07 -8.25
N VAL A 276 2.14 -10.95 -7.73
CA VAL A 276 2.72 -12.08 -8.45
C VAL A 276 2.14 -13.37 -7.91
N ILE A 277 1.75 -14.28 -8.78
CA ILE A 277 1.27 -15.60 -8.44
C ILE A 277 2.25 -16.61 -9.05
N LEU A 278 2.70 -17.54 -8.24
CA LEU A 278 3.66 -18.59 -8.58
C LEU A 278 3.07 -19.95 -8.24
N ASP A 279 3.49 -21.00 -8.91
CA ASP A 279 3.29 -22.36 -8.44
C ASP A 279 4.17 -22.59 -7.21
N LYS A 280 3.59 -23.13 -6.14
CA LYS A 280 4.27 -23.29 -4.85
C LYS A 280 5.45 -24.26 -4.93
N GLU A 281 5.33 -25.31 -5.71
CA GLU A 281 6.39 -26.28 -5.94
C GLU A 281 7.60 -25.62 -6.63
N GLU A 282 7.38 -24.92 -7.75
CA GLU A 282 8.44 -24.18 -8.46
C GLU A 282 9.12 -23.13 -7.55
N TYR A 283 8.32 -22.44 -6.74
CA TYR A 283 8.87 -21.50 -5.76
C TYR A 283 9.76 -22.18 -4.74
N LEU A 284 9.34 -23.33 -4.20
CA LEU A 284 10.12 -24.09 -3.22
C LEU A 284 11.41 -24.67 -3.85
N GLU A 285 11.35 -25.17 -5.06
CA GLU A 285 12.53 -25.66 -5.79
C GLU A 285 13.57 -24.53 -5.96
N LYS A 286 13.13 -23.34 -6.43
CA LYS A 286 14.02 -22.17 -6.55
C LYS A 286 14.60 -21.74 -5.20
N MET A 287 13.82 -21.81 -4.13
CA MET A 287 14.31 -21.49 -2.79
C MET A 287 15.30 -22.54 -2.29
N MET A 288 15.04 -23.82 -2.53
CA MET A 288 15.96 -24.91 -2.15
C MET A 288 17.28 -24.80 -2.90
N THR A 289 17.26 -24.46 -4.19
CA THR A 289 18.50 -24.19 -4.97
C THR A 289 19.37 -23.11 -4.32
N ILE A 290 18.75 -22.06 -3.74
CA ILE A 290 19.48 -20.99 -3.06
C ILE A 290 20.18 -21.51 -1.80
N VAL A 291 19.48 -22.32 -0.97
CA VAL A 291 20.05 -22.81 0.30
C VAL A 291 20.98 -24.03 0.13
N GLN A 292 21.05 -24.60 -1.07
CA GLN A 292 22.02 -25.64 -1.43
C GLN A 292 23.44 -25.10 -1.66
N ASP A 293 23.60 -23.77 -1.75
CA ASP A 293 24.93 -23.15 -1.76
C ASP A 293 25.61 -23.33 -0.41
N THR A 294 26.42 -24.40 -0.31
CA THR A 294 27.12 -24.78 0.93
C THR A 294 28.21 -23.78 1.34
N SER A 295 28.62 -22.87 0.46
CA SER A 295 29.52 -21.78 0.82
C SER A 295 28.83 -20.70 1.66
N LYS A 296 27.50 -20.61 1.62
CA LYS A 296 26.69 -19.58 2.30
C LYS A 296 25.78 -20.17 3.37
N PHE A 297 25.30 -21.39 3.19
CA PHE A 297 24.29 -22.02 4.05
C PHE A 297 24.68 -23.44 4.44
N GLU A 298 24.44 -23.77 5.70
CA GLU A 298 24.62 -25.11 6.27
C GLU A 298 23.24 -25.70 6.59
N TYR A 299 23.00 -26.93 6.15
CA TYR A 299 21.81 -27.68 6.55
C TYR A 299 21.97 -28.23 7.97
N ILE A 300 20.96 -28.01 8.85
CA ILE A 300 21.01 -28.44 10.25
C ILE A 300 20.15 -29.68 10.50
N GLY A 301 18.96 -29.74 9.89
CA GLY A 301 18.01 -30.84 10.09
C GLY A 301 16.54 -30.41 9.99
N PRO A 302 15.60 -31.31 10.28
CA PRO A 302 14.18 -31.00 10.35
C PRO A 302 13.87 -29.96 11.45
N VAL A 303 12.88 -29.10 11.22
CA VAL A 303 12.46 -28.04 12.18
C VAL A 303 12.10 -28.64 13.55
N GLU A 304 11.36 -29.74 13.57
CA GLU A 304 10.84 -30.37 14.81
C GLU A 304 11.95 -30.77 15.81
N THR A 305 13.10 -31.22 15.31
CA THR A 305 14.23 -31.67 16.14
C THR A 305 15.36 -30.69 16.24
N SER A 306 15.44 -29.71 15.34
CA SER A 306 16.61 -28.83 15.15
C SER A 306 16.36 -27.37 15.52
N ASP A 307 15.13 -27.00 15.91
CA ASP A 307 14.83 -25.64 16.34
C ASP A 307 15.40 -25.35 17.73
N LYS A 308 16.45 -24.54 17.77
CA LYS A 308 17.14 -24.10 18.99
C LYS A 308 16.83 -22.66 19.35
N THR A 309 15.74 -22.07 18.87
CA THR A 309 15.41 -20.64 19.10
C THR A 309 15.37 -20.31 20.59
N HIS A 310 14.76 -21.15 21.43
CA HIS A 310 14.73 -20.94 22.88
C HIS A 310 16.11 -21.08 23.52
N LYS A 311 16.93 -22.03 23.06
CA LYS A 311 18.30 -22.17 23.54
C LYS A 311 19.12 -20.93 23.21
N ARG A 312 19.02 -20.39 21.98
CA ARG A 312 19.68 -19.15 21.57
C ARG A 312 19.20 -17.93 22.39
N GLU A 313 17.91 -17.90 22.70
CA GLU A 313 17.36 -16.88 23.60
C GLU A 313 17.99 -16.94 24.99
N SER A 314 18.16 -18.16 25.55
CA SER A 314 18.77 -18.35 26.86
C SER A 314 20.27 -18.03 26.86
N GLU A 315 21.02 -18.50 25.86
CA GLU A 315 22.45 -18.21 25.68
C GLU A 315 22.71 -16.69 25.61
N LEU A 316 21.88 -15.95 24.86
CA LEU A 316 22.01 -14.51 24.76
C LEU A 316 21.66 -13.80 26.08
N LYS A 317 20.63 -14.27 26.80
CA LYS A 317 20.29 -13.72 28.12
C LYS A 317 21.43 -13.89 29.15
N GLU A 318 22.00 -15.10 29.16
CA GLU A 318 23.13 -15.42 30.06
C GLU A 318 24.34 -14.56 29.72
N PHE A 319 24.72 -14.43 28.47
CA PHE A 319 25.83 -13.59 28.05
C PHE A 319 25.60 -12.12 28.43
N LEU A 320 24.40 -11.57 28.15
CA LEU A 320 24.08 -10.19 28.56
C LEU A 320 24.07 -10.01 30.08
N HIS A 321 23.67 -11.02 30.84
CA HIS A 321 23.72 -10.96 32.32
C HIS A 321 25.16 -10.93 32.85
N ASN A 322 26.04 -11.76 32.30
CA ASN A 322 27.47 -11.74 32.63
C ASN A 322 28.10 -10.36 32.37
N LEU A 323 27.70 -9.67 31.25
CA LEU A 323 28.16 -8.30 30.98
C LEU A 323 27.70 -7.29 32.04
N VAL A 324 26.55 -7.50 32.69
CA VAL A 324 26.09 -6.66 33.80
C VAL A 324 26.95 -6.94 35.05
N GLU A 325 27.24 -8.22 35.36
CA GLU A 325 28.05 -8.61 36.51
C GLU A 325 29.47 -8.03 36.45
N ILE A 326 30.08 -8.04 35.27
CA ILE A 326 31.41 -7.44 35.05
C ILE A 326 31.35 -5.91 34.79
N LYS A 327 30.19 -5.30 34.88
CA LYS A 327 29.93 -3.87 34.71
C LYS A 327 30.28 -3.30 33.31
N GLU A 328 30.15 -4.09 32.26
CA GLU A 328 30.32 -3.63 30.89
C GLU A 328 29.02 -3.10 30.25
N ILE A 329 27.86 -3.45 30.81
CA ILE A 329 26.57 -2.87 30.45
C ILE A 329 25.74 -2.57 31.69
N SER A 330 24.82 -1.59 31.60
CA SER A 330 23.91 -1.26 32.69
C SER A 330 22.72 -2.24 32.78
N ASP A 331 22.09 -2.31 33.99
CA ASP A 331 20.81 -3.03 34.16
C ASP A 331 19.71 -2.52 33.24
N GLY A 332 19.73 -1.23 32.92
CA GLY A 332 18.81 -0.61 31.95
C GLY A 332 19.00 -1.20 30.57
N THR A 333 20.25 -1.22 30.10
CA THR A 333 20.64 -1.79 28.81
C THR A 333 20.27 -3.28 28.73
N TYR A 334 20.55 -4.06 29.78
CA TYR A 334 20.15 -5.47 29.84
C TYR A 334 18.64 -5.65 29.68
N ARG A 335 17.83 -4.87 30.42
CA ARG A 335 16.35 -4.95 30.33
C ARG A 335 15.83 -4.65 28.92
N ASP A 336 16.45 -3.73 28.20
CA ASP A 336 16.07 -3.37 26.83
C ASP A 336 16.52 -4.41 25.82
N LEU A 337 17.70 -4.99 25.98
CA LEU A 337 18.30 -5.95 25.06
C LEU A 337 17.77 -7.36 25.23
N ARG A 338 17.48 -7.79 26.46
CA ARG A 338 17.08 -9.18 26.72
C ARG A 338 15.95 -9.61 25.79
N PRO A 339 16.09 -10.72 25.07
CA PRO A 339 15.03 -11.26 24.24
C PRO A 339 13.94 -11.88 25.12
N VAL A 340 12.68 -11.79 24.71
CA VAL A 340 11.53 -12.40 25.38
C VAL A 340 10.54 -12.88 24.35
N GLY A 341 10.21 -14.18 24.38
CA GLY A 341 9.25 -14.78 23.47
C GLY A 341 9.72 -14.72 22.02
N SER A 342 10.96 -15.09 21.79
CA SER A 342 11.60 -15.00 20.50
C SER A 342 10.94 -15.89 19.45
N GLN A 343 10.93 -15.43 18.22
CA GLN A 343 10.45 -16.16 17.07
C GLN A 343 11.65 -16.61 16.21
N ARG A 344 11.49 -17.76 15.59
CA ARG A 344 12.47 -18.30 14.64
C ARG A 344 12.57 -17.40 13.40
N PRO A 345 13.76 -17.03 12.94
CA PRO A 345 13.95 -16.37 11.65
C PRO A 345 13.43 -17.22 10.49
N ARG A 346 12.97 -16.55 9.43
CA ARG A 346 12.37 -17.22 8.26
C ARG A 346 12.97 -16.69 6.97
N LEU A 347 13.31 -17.61 6.08
CA LEU A 347 13.75 -17.28 4.74
C LEU A 347 12.57 -17.33 3.78
N TYR A 348 12.41 -16.28 2.96
CA TYR A 348 11.45 -16.25 1.87
C TYR A 348 12.04 -15.54 0.64
N GLY A 349 11.49 -15.83 -0.54
CA GLY A 349 11.98 -15.29 -1.81
C GLY A 349 11.02 -14.27 -2.43
N LEU A 350 11.57 -13.20 -3.01
CA LEU A 350 10.81 -12.26 -3.84
C LEU A 350 11.18 -12.45 -5.31
N PRO A 351 10.19 -12.68 -6.21
CA PRO A 351 10.46 -12.97 -7.61
C PRO A 351 10.97 -11.72 -8.36
N LYS A 352 12.09 -11.86 -9.05
CA LYS A 352 12.68 -10.85 -9.94
C LYS A 352 12.03 -10.95 -11.33
N THR A 353 10.78 -10.52 -11.43
CA THR A 353 9.93 -10.65 -12.63
C THR A 353 10.46 -9.94 -13.89
N HIS A 354 11.52 -9.18 -13.76
CA HIS A 354 12.22 -8.50 -14.86
C HIS A 354 13.42 -9.27 -15.41
N LYS A 355 13.80 -10.38 -14.78
CA LYS A 355 14.87 -11.25 -15.22
C LYS A 355 14.29 -12.54 -15.84
N LYS A 356 15.06 -13.13 -16.77
CA LYS A 356 14.71 -14.45 -17.34
C LYS A 356 14.57 -15.46 -16.20
N ASP A 357 13.66 -16.40 -16.32
CA ASP A 357 13.35 -17.48 -15.38
C ASP A 357 12.90 -17.03 -13.97
N ASN A 358 12.62 -15.72 -13.81
CA ASN A 358 12.09 -15.12 -12.57
C ASN A 358 12.84 -15.61 -11.30
N PRO A 359 14.18 -15.44 -11.20
CA PRO A 359 14.93 -15.90 -10.03
C PRO A 359 14.43 -15.16 -8.77
N LEU A 360 14.60 -15.80 -7.62
CA LEU A 360 14.16 -15.24 -6.35
C LEU A 360 15.26 -14.42 -5.68
N ARG A 361 14.89 -13.34 -4.99
CA ARG A 361 15.76 -12.66 -4.03
C ARG A 361 15.49 -13.24 -2.64
N PRO A 362 16.47 -13.89 -1.99
CA PRO A 362 16.27 -14.40 -0.65
C PRO A 362 16.21 -13.24 0.36
N ILE A 363 15.21 -13.27 1.21
CA ILE A 363 15.04 -12.33 2.33
C ILE A 363 14.97 -13.12 3.62
N LEU A 364 15.92 -12.90 4.51
CA LEU A 364 15.95 -13.53 5.83
C LEU A 364 15.32 -12.57 6.87
N SER A 365 14.08 -12.81 7.25
CA SER A 365 13.39 -12.00 8.25
C SER A 365 13.91 -12.30 9.65
N MET A 366 14.55 -11.32 10.26
CA MET A 366 15.06 -11.39 11.64
C MET A 366 14.10 -10.78 12.68
N ILE A 367 12.94 -10.27 12.24
CA ILE A 367 11.98 -9.62 13.14
C ILE A 367 11.47 -10.60 14.20
N GLY A 368 11.64 -10.23 15.47
CA GLY A 368 11.25 -11.07 16.60
C GLY A 368 12.24 -12.19 16.93
N SER A 369 13.38 -12.32 16.23
CA SER A 369 14.44 -13.26 16.59
C SER A 369 15.15 -12.86 17.88
N PRO A 370 15.84 -13.78 18.55
CA PRO A 370 16.61 -13.47 19.76
C PRO A 370 17.58 -12.30 19.54
N GLN A 371 18.24 -12.24 18.38
CA GLN A 371 19.28 -11.26 18.06
C GLN A 371 18.74 -9.89 17.62
N HIS A 372 17.44 -9.74 17.32
CA HIS A 372 16.91 -8.54 16.69
C HIS A 372 17.11 -7.25 17.48
N LYS A 373 16.92 -7.30 18.80
CA LYS A 373 17.14 -6.14 19.69
C LYS A 373 18.62 -5.81 19.80
N LEU A 374 19.46 -6.82 20.00
CA LEU A 374 20.91 -6.67 20.05
C LEU A 374 21.44 -6.04 18.75
N ALA A 375 20.99 -6.54 17.58
CA ALA A 375 21.39 -5.97 16.29
C ALA A 375 21.02 -4.47 16.15
N LYS A 376 19.92 -4.03 16.72
CA LYS A 376 19.54 -2.60 16.73
C LYS A 376 20.45 -1.77 17.63
N TYR A 377 20.78 -2.29 18.78
CA TYR A 377 21.70 -1.64 19.72
C TYR A 377 23.09 -1.47 19.12
N LEU A 378 23.66 -2.56 18.60
CA LEU A 378 24.96 -2.53 17.93
C LEU A 378 24.97 -1.59 16.71
N ASN A 379 23.85 -1.52 15.96
CA ASN A 379 23.74 -0.55 14.87
C ASN A 379 23.80 0.91 15.36
N ALA A 380 23.32 1.20 16.55
CA ALA A 380 23.48 2.53 17.15
C ALA A 380 24.93 2.79 17.58
N LEU A 381 25.60 1.80 18.18
CA LEU A 381 27.00 1.91 18.56
C LEU A 381 27.95 2.11 17.36
N LEU A 382 27.59 1.59 16.19
CA LEU A 382 28.40 1.71 14.97
C LEU A 382 28.29 3.06 14.26
N GLN A 383 27.53 4.04 14.77
CA GLN A 383 27.39 5.36 14.12
C GLN A 383 28.72 6.09 13.89
N PRO A 384 29.70 6.09 14.85
CA PRO A 384 31.00 6.69 14.62
C PRO A 384 31.78 6.03 13.47
N VAL A 385 31.72 4.69 13.37
CA VAL A 385 32.37 3.92 12.29
C VAL A 385 31.75 4.24 10.94
N ILE A 386 30.42 4.35 10.89
CA ILE A 386 29.68 4.77 9.69
C ILE A 386 30.17 6.18 9.28
N ALA A 387 30.25 7.12 10.21
CA ALA A 387 30.69 8.49 9.93
C ALA A 387 32.10 8.52 9.31
N LYS A 388 33.03 7.71 9.83
CA LYS A 388 34.40 7.59 9.29
C LYS A 388 34.42 7.12 7.83
N TYR A 389 33.58 6.13 7.47
CA TYR A 389 33.54 5.49 6.16
C TYR A 389 32.41 5.98 5.24
N SER A 390 31.76 7.12 5.55
CA SER A 390 30.62 7.64 4.79
C SER A 390 30.95 8.79 3.85
N THR A 391 32.23 9.08 3.60
CA THR A 391 32.70 10.24 2.82
C THR A 391 32.02 10.36 1.46
N HIS A 392 31.79 9.23 0.79
CA HIS A 392 31.19 9.17 -0.55
C HIS A 392 29.71 8.76 -0.56
N ASN A 393 29.13 8.50 0.63
CA ASN A 393 27.76 8.08 0.73
C ASN A 393 26.79 9.24 0.49
N ILE A 394 25.71 8.96 -0.22
CA ILE A 394 24.55 9.81 -0.30
C ILE A 394 23.40 9.20 0.53
N GLN A 395 22.60 10.06 1.15
CA GLN A 395 21.51 9.63 2.03
C GLN A 395 20.32 9.11 1.26
N ASP A 396 19.99 9.78 0.13
CA ASP A 396 18.82 9.44 -0.68
C ASP A 396 18.92 10.04 -2.10
N SER A 397 17.93 9.73 -2.92
CA SER A 397 17.80 10.28 -4.28
C SER A 397 17.57 11.80 -4.31
N PHE A 398 17.12 12.43 -3.24
CA PHE A 398 16.90 13.88 -3.18
C PHE A 398 18.23 14.63 -3.02
N GLU A 399 19.07 14.14 -2.13
CA GLU A 399 20.43 14.64 -1.97
C GLU A 399 21.22 14.48 -3.27
N PHE A 400 21.14 13.29 -3.87
CA PHE A 400 21.78 13.03 -5.16
C PHE A 400 21.32 14.01 -6.24
N ALA A 401 19.99 14.15 -6.44
CA ALA A 401 19.46 15.08 -7.44
C ALA A 401 19.87 16.54 -7.19
N LYS A 402 19.96 16.95 -5.92
CA LYS A 402 20.45 18.29 -5.56
C LYS A 402 21.93 18.47 -5.91
N LYS A 403 22.78 17.52 -5.53
CA LYS A 403 24.23 17.56 -5.76
C LYS A 403 24.56 17.54 -7.25
N ILE A 404 23.94 16.62 -8.02
CA ILE A 404 24.25 16.48 -9.45
C ILE A 404 23.83 17.70 -10.27
N ARG A 405 22.70 18.36 -9.95
CA ARG A 405 22.30 19.61 -10.61
C ARG A 405 23.24 20.78 -10.34
N ALA A 406 24.02 20.74 -9.27
CA ALA A 406 25.02 21.75 -8.93
C ALA A 406 26.39 21.47 -9.54
N THR A 407 26.53 20.33 -10.23
CA THR A 407 27.79 19.90 -10.86
C THR A 407 27.79 20.27 -12.35
N SER A 408 28.93 20.78 -12.86
CA SER A 408 29.09 20.98 -14.30
C SER A 408 29.21 19.65 -15.04
N CYS A 409 28.65 19.58 -16.24
CA CYS A 409 28.70 18.39 -17.10
C CYS A 409 29.63 18.52 -18.32
N SER A 410 30.47 19.61 -18.40
CA SER A 410 31.40 19.79 -19.48
C SER A 410 32.45 18.66 -19.51
N ASP A 411 32.65 18.08 -20.68
CA ASP A 411 33.67 17.03 -20.93
C ASP A 411 33.62 15.87 -19.88
N THR A 412 32.43 15.45 -19.50
CA THR A 412 32.24 14.37 -18.55
C THR A 412 31.62 13.13 -19.19
N PHE A 413 31.93 11.96 -18.66
CA PHE A 413 31.37 10.67 -19.02
C PHE A 413 30.72 10.03 -17.79
N MET A 414 29.44 9.63 -17.89
CA MET A 414 28.68 9.05 -16.78
C MET A 414 28.74 7.52 -16.81
N ALA A 415 29.01 6.92 -15.66
CA ALA A 415 28.84 5.50 -15.46
C ALA A 415 28.25 5.20 -14.09
N SER A 416 27.58 4.07 -13.95
CA SER A 416 27.19 3.51 -12.66
C SER A 416 27.78 2.12 -12.47
N PHE A 417 28.23 1.84 -11.24
CA PHE A 417 28.68 0.52 -10.83
C PHE A 417 27.71 -0.05 -9.79
N ASP A 418 27.38 -1.34 -9.90
CA ASP A 418 26.49 -2.07 -8.98
C ASP A 418 27.22 -3.28 -8.43
N VAL A 419 27.22 -3.46 -7.11
CA VAL A 419 27.87 -4.60 -6.46
C VAL A 419 26.97 -5.82 -6.51
N ARG A 420 27.46 -6.91 -7.09
CA ARG A 420 26.72 -8.19 -7.15
C ARG A 420 26.52 -8.78 -5.75
N SER A 421 25.27 -8.93 -5.36
CA SER A 421 24.89 -9.64 -4.13
C SER A 421 25.63 -9.17 -2.87
N LEU A 422 25.86 -7.86 -2.72
CA LEU A 422 26.68 -7.27 -1.65
C LEU A 422 26.48 -7.93 -0.28
N PHE A 423 25.23 -8.00 0.22
CA PHE A 423 24.95 -8.51 1.56
C PHE A 423 25.44 -9.95 1.82
N THR A 424 25.41 -10.82 0.82
CA THR A 424 25.88 -12.20 0.95
C THR A 424 27.38 -12.35 0.73
N ASN A 425 28.04 -11.29 0.26
CA ASN A 425 29.45 -11.29 -0.10
C ASN A 425 30.32 -10.42 0.82
N VAL A 426 29.73 -9.68 1.77
CA VAL A 426 30.48 -8.95 2.80
C VAL A 426 31.20 -9.96 3.71
N PRO A 427 32.52 -9.93 3.85
CA PRO A 427 33.27 -10.81 4.74
C PRO A 427 33.02 -10.41 6.19
N LEU A 428 32.23 -11.22 6.89
CA LEU A 428 31.66 -10.85 8.19
C LEU A 428 32.73 -10.60 9.26
N LEU A 429 33.66 -11.53 9.42
CA LEU A 429 34.71 -11.43 10.47
C LEU A 429 35.68 -10.27 10.22
N GLU A 430 36.05 -10.06 8.97
CA GLU A 430 36.91 -8.92 8.58
C GLU A 430 36.21 -7.59 8.88
N THR A 431 34.91 -7.50 8.53
CA THR A 431 34.13 -6.29 8.77
C THR A 431 33.92 -6.02 10.27
N ILE A 432 33.75 -7.05 11.10
CA ILE A 432 33.65 -6.91 12.57
C ILE A 432 34.96 -6.38 13.13
N ASN A 433 36.10 -6.89 12.66
CA ASN A 433 37.42 -6.39 13.11
C ASN A 433 37.64 -4.94 12.69
N ILE A 434 37.30 -4.54 11.46
CA ILE A 434 37.35 -3.15 11.01
C ILE A 434 36.50 -2.25 11.94
N CYS A 435 35.32 -2.71 12.34
CA CYS A 435 34.47 -1.98 13.28
C CYS A 435 35.13 -1.85 14.66
N ALA A 436 35.68 -2.95 15.19
CA ALA A 436 36.35 -2.95 16.49
C ALA A 436 37.59 -2.07 16.50
N ASP A 437 38.42 -2.14 15.46
CA ASP A 437 39.65 -1.32 15.36
C ASP A 437 39.29 0.18 15.35
N VAL A 438 38.24 0.59 14.63
CA VAL A 438 37.82 2.00 14.62
C VAL A 438 37.25 2.46 15.96
N LEU A 439 36.54 1.61 16.68
CA LEU A 439 35.94 1.96 17.97
C LEU A 439 36.95 1.98 19.13
N PHE A 440 37.95 1.08 19.08
CA PHE A 440 38.83 0.83 20.25
C PHE A 440 40.31 1.19 20.04
N GLU A 441 40.78 1.48 18.79
CA GLU A 441 42.18 1.83 18.53
C GLU A 441 42.49 3.34 18.44
N ASN A 442 41.51 4.19 18.30
CA ASN A 442 41.70 5.64 18.19
C ASN A 442 41.13 6.37 19.42
N ALA A 443 41.83 7.34 19.92
CA ALA A 443 41.45 8.23 21.02
C ALA A 443 40.15 9.07 20.80
N VAL A 444 39.35 8.72 19.85
CA VAL A 444 37.95 9.14 19.67
C VAL A 444 37.03 8.49 20.73
N GLU A 445 37.58 7.55 21.49
CA GLU A 445 36.96 6.78 22.56
C GLU A 445 36.22 7.62 23.61
N SER A 446 36.77 8.74 24.04
CA SER A 446 36.13 9.48 25.11
C SER A 446 35.00 10.40 24.65
N PHE A 447 35.08 10.97 23.47
CA PHE A 447 34.16 12.02 23.02
C PHE A 447 32.76 11.50 22.62
N TYR A 448 32.69 10.33 22.03
CA TYR A 448 31.38 9.79 21.54
C TYR A 448 30.66 8.94 22.57
N LEU A 449 31.40 8.28 23.46
CA LEU A 449 30.82 7.62 24.64
C LEU A 449 30.30 8.64 25.66
N GLU A 450 31.01 9.77 25.86
CA GLU A 450 30.54 10.88 26.69
C GLU A 450 29.28 11.56 26.15
N VAL A 451 29.12 11.69 24.86
CA VAL A 451 27.93 12.33 24.26
C VAL A 451 26.68 11.44 24.33
N LEU A 452 26.82 10.11 24.41
CA LEU A 452 25.70 9.19 24.56
C LEU A 452 25.25 8.96 26.00
N PHE A 453 26.05 9.40 27.02
CA PHE A 453 25.88 9.04 28.40
C PHE A 453 26.17 10.24 29.35
N GLU A 454 25.38 11.31 29.22
CA GLU A 454 25.35 12.34 30.26
C GLU A 454 24.60 11.79 31.49
N GLU A 455 25.30 11.16 32.43
CA GLU A 455 25.09 11.08 33.88
C GLU A 455 25.56 9.73 34.43
N GLU A 456 26.58 9.80 35.33
CA GLU A 456 27.25 8.73 36.06
C GLU A 456 28.20 7.84 35.22
N LYS A 457 29.43 7.55 35.73
CA LYS A 457 30.42 6.67 35.08
C LYS A 457 29.76 5.38 34.60
N GLU A 458 29.48 5.34 33.32
CA GLU A 458 28.79 4.19 32.69
C GLU A 458 29.78 3.02 32.48
N PRO A 459 29.22 1.79 32.46
CA PRO A 459 29.99 0.59 32.19
C PRO A 459 30.62 0.65 30.80
N GLU A 460 31.89 0.44 30.70
CA GLU A 460 32.68 0.56 29.48
C GLU A 460 32.82 -0.82 28.82
N LEU A 461 32.22 -0.97 27.62
CA LEU A 461 32.26 -2.20 26.85
C LEU A 461 33.68 -2.45 26.33
N THR A 462 34.25 -3.63 26.59
CA THR A 462 35.57 -4.00 26.09
C THR A 462 35.52 -4.38 24.60
N ARG A 463 36.68 -4.33 23.89
CA ARG A 463 36.82 -4.74 22.51
C ARG A 463 36.39 -6.21 22.31
N GLU A 464 36.79 -7.07 23.19
CA GLU A 464 36.50 -8.51 23.19
C GLU A 464 34.98 -8.76 23.30
N SER A 465 34.33 -8.11 24.26
CA SER A 465 32.89 -8.22 24.48
C SER A 465 32.09 -7.63 23.30
N PHE A 466 32.55 -6.52 22.71
CA PHE A 466 31.95 -5.96 21.51
C PHE A 466 32.01 -6.95 20.33
N VAL A 467 33.19 -7.54 20.08
CA VAL A 467 33.39 -8.53 19.00
C VAL A 467 32.48 -9.75 19.23
N GLU A 468 32.33 -10.22 20.48
CA GLU A 468 31.47 -11.37 20.77
C GLU A 468 29.97 -11.01 20.62
N LEU A 469 29.55 -9.81 21.05
CA LEU A 469 28.19 -9.32 20.79
C LEU A 469 27.91 -9.21 19.29
N MET A 470 28.86 -8.73 18.50
CA MET A 470 28.72 -8.66 17.03
C MET A 470 28.59 -10.07 16.43
N LYS A 471 29.38 -11.04 16.87
CA LYS A 471 29.26 -12.43 16.44
C LYS A 471 27.91 -13.03 16.85
N LEU A 472 27.43 -12.80 18.07
CA LEU A 472 26.11 -13.27 18.53
C LEU A 472 24.96 -12.65 17.71
N ALA A 473 25.12 -11.40 17.25
CA ALA A 473 24.10 -10.72 16.46
C ALA A 473 24.07 -11.12 14.99
N THR A 474 25.19 -11.61 14.44
CA THR A 474 25.36 -11.82 12.99
C THR A 474 25.67 -13.24 12.60
N SER A 475 26.49 -13.95 13.38
CA SER A 475 26.88 -15.33 13.11
C SER A 475 25.83 -16.32 13.63
N LYS A 476 25.87 -17.54 13.11
CA LYS A 476 24.99 -18.65 13.51
C LYS A 476 23.49 -18.29 13.42
N THR A 477 23.11 -17.47 12.43
CA THR A 477 21.73 -17.16 12.19
C THR A 477 21.01 -18.38 11.65
N GLU A 478 20.33 -19.10 12.55
CA GLU A 478 19.52 -20.27 12.22
C GLU A 478 18.13 -19.80 11.77
N PHE A 479 17.64 -20.36 10.66
CA PHE A 479 16.35 -19.99 10.10
C PHE A 479 15.63 -21.21 9.51
N SER A 480 14.32 -21.11 9.38
CA SER A 480 13.54 -22.14 8.71
C SER A 480 13.17 -21.77 7.28
N ILE A 481 13.16 -22.77 6.44
CA ILE A 481 12.50 -22.76 5.13
C ILE A 481 11.74 -24.07 4.97
N ASN A 482 10.46 -23.98 4.63
CA ASN A 482 9.58 -25.15 4.58
C ASN A 482 9.63 -25.89 5.94
N TYR A 483 10.02 -27.16 5.97
CA TYR A 483 10.13 -28.00 7.17
C TYR A 483 11.57 -28.20 7.64
N TYR A 484 12.54 -27.45 7.11
CA TYR A 484 13.96 -27.64 7.36
C TYR A 484 14.61 -26.42 7.98
N MET A 485 15.60 -26.68 8.85
CA MET A 485 16.47 -25.68 9.45
C MET A 485 17.78 -25.57 8.70
N TYR A 486 18.18 -24.34 8.47
CA TYR A 486 19.46 -23.98 7.89
C TYR A 486 20.14 -22.92 8.77
N ARG A 487 21.45 -22.76 8.59
CA ARG A 487 22.26 -21.70 9.20
C ARG A 487 22.96 -20.93 8.10
N GLN A 488 22.94 -19.59 8.19
CA GLN A 488 23.79 -18.76 7.37
C GLN A 488 25.21 -18.80 7.94
N ILE A 489 26.22 -19.16 7.12
CA ILE A 489 27.61 -19.36 7.54
C ILE A 489 28.39 -18.06 7.34
N ASP A 490 28.18 -17.37 6.21
CA ASP A 490 28.91 -16.17 5.83
C ASP A 490 27.95 -15.11 5.23
N GLY A 491 28.47 -13.88 5.10
CA GLY A 491 27.65 -12.73 4.68
C GLY A 491 26.71 -12.22 5.76
N VAL A 492 25.96 -11.18 5.44
CA VAL A 492 25.02 -10.52 6.36
C VAL A 492 23.58 -10.79 5.94
N ALA A 493 22.73 -11.12 6.91
CA ALA A 493 21.32 -11.38 6.64
C ALA A 493 20.62 -10.11 6.12
N MET A 494 19.99 -10.19 4.93
CA MET A 494 19.26 -9.07 4.29
C MET A 494 18.09 -8.51 5.12
N GLY A 495 17.72 -9.12 6.23
CA GLY A 495 16.67 -8.64 7.13
C GLY A 495 17.18 -8.29 8.53
N SER A 496 18.49 -8.33 8.75
CA SER A 496 19.10 -7.85 10.00
C SER A 496 19.23 -6.33 9.97
N PRO A 497 19.01 -5.64 11.12
CA PRO A 497 19.30 -4.21 11.26
C PRO A 497 20.78 -3.86 10.96
N LEU A 498 21.71 -4.77 11.20
CA LEU A 498 23.15 -4.59 10.94
C LEU A 498 23.53 -4.76 9.46
N GLY A 499 22.69 -5.41 8.65
CA GLY A 499 23.01 -5.72 7.27
C GLY A 499 23.49 -4.51 6.45
N PRO A 500 22.65 -3.48 6.28
CA PRO A 500 23.04 -2.28 5.53
C PRO A 500 24.25 -1.55 6.11
N THR A 501 24.38 -1.56 7.44
CA THR A 501 25.47 -0.88 8.16
C THR A 501 26.81 -1.53 7.89
N LEU A 502 26.90 -2.84 8.09
CA LEU A 502 28.16 -3.57 7.83
C LEU A 502 28.55 -3.52 6.36
N ALA A 503 27.59 -3.63 5.45
CA ALA A 503 27.83 -3.47 4.02
C ALA A 503 28.38 -2.07 3.69
N ASN A 504 27.84 -1.01 4.26
CA ASN A 504 28.31 0.36 4.06
C ASN A 504 29.71 0.60 4.64
N ILE A 505 29.99 0.06 5.84
CA ILE A 505 31.30 0.17 6.47
C ILE A 505 32.36 -0.54 5.62
N PHE A 506 32.10 -1.78 5.19
CA PHE A 506 33.03 -2.55 4.41
C PHE A 506 33.34 -1.87 3.05
N MET A 507 32.29 -1.43 2.36
CA MET A 507 32.45 -0.70 1.10
C MET A 507 33.23 0.61 1.28
N GLY A 508 32.90 1.38 2.31
CA GLY A 508 33.61 2.63 2.60
C GLY A 508 35.07 2.42 3.03
N TYR A 509 35.39 1.30 3.67
CA TYR A 509 36.76 0.89 3.96
C TYR A 509 37.53 0.60 2.66
N LEU A 510 36.97 -0.17 1.72
CA LEU A 510 37.58 -0.43 0.42
C LEU A 510 37.78 0.85 -0.40
N GLU A 511 36.77 1.73 -0.40
CA GLU A 511 36.86 3.05 -1.04
C GLU A 511 37.98 3.91 -0.46
N SER A 512 38.08 3.98 0.87
CA SER A 512 39.13 4.77 1.52
C SER A 512 40.51 4.25 1.18
N LYS A 513 40.70 2.93 1.11
CA LYS A 513 41.93 2.28 0.73
C LYS A 513 42.32 2.59 -0.76
N TYR A 514 41.35 2.52 -1.65
CA TYR A 514 41.56 2.81 -3.07
C TYR A 514 41.90 4.28 -3.29
N PHE A 515 41.10 5.21 -2.76
CA PHE A 515 41.27 6.65 -2.98
C PHE A 515 42.43 7.27 -2.22
N SER A 516 43.07 6.56 -1.30
CA SER A 516 44.34 7.01 -0.70
C SER A 516 45.54 6.80 -1.60
N SER A 517 45.46 5.85 -2.55
CA SER A 517 46.59 5.44 -3.37
C SER A 517 46.41 5.74 -4.89
N ASN A 518 45.20 6.13 -5.31
CA ASN A 518 44.88 6.34 -6.72
C ASN A 518 44.21 7.71 -6.96
N ASP A 519 44.27 8.16 -8.21
CA ASP A 519 43.62 9.37 -8.68
C ASP A 519 42.08 9.23 -8.55
N LYS A 520 41.45 10.30 -8.07
CA LYS A 520 39.99 10.34 -7.92
C LYS A 520 39.34 10.70 -9.24
N PRO A 521 38.17 10.09 -9.57
CA PRO A 521 37.34 10.53 -10.67
C PRO A 521 36.81 11.96 -10.39
N LEU A 522 36.17 12.59 -11.38
CA LEU A 522 35.60 13.94 -11.23
C LEU A 522 34.55 13.99 -10.11
N LEU A 523 33.74 12.92 -10.00
CA LEU A 523 32.75 12.76 -8.98
C LEU A 523 32.53 11.28 -8.67
N TYR A 524 32.38 10.94 -7.40
CA TYR A 524 32.03 9.60 -6.95
C TYR A 524 30.99 9.68 -5.82
N TYR A 525 29.82 9.07 -6.03
CA TYR A 525 28.77 8.92 -5.03
C TYR A 525 28.33 7.47 -4.93
N ARG A 526 28.11 6.98 -3.71
CA ARG A 526 27.60 5.64 -3.47
C ARG A 526 26.32 5.67 -2.64
N TYR A 527 25.39 4.78 -2.98
CA TYR A 527 24.20 4.47 -2.19
C TYR A 527 24.13 2.95 -2.01
N VAL A 528 24.61 2.46 -0.88
CA VAL A 528 24.74 1.03 -0.51
C VAL A 528 25.58 0.26 -1.54
N ASP A 529 24.93 -0.40 -2.50
CA ASP A 529 25.52 -1.21 -3.58
C ASP A 529 25.65 -0.46 -4.92
N ASP A 530 24.89 0.59 -5.13
CA ASP A 530 24.87 1.39 -6.35
C ASP A 530 25.88 2.58 -6.26
N CYS A 531 26.77 2.74 -7.23
CA CYS A 531 27.71 3.87 -7.36
C CYS A 531 27.37 4.70 -8.60
N PHE A 532 27.42 6.03 -8.48
CA PHE A 532 27.36 6.97 -9.61
C PHE A 532 28.68 7.71 -9.73
N ILE A 533 29.25 7.73 -10.94
CA ILE A 533 30.59 8.22 -11.14
C ILE A 533 30.63 9.10 -12.38
N LEU A 534 31.36 10.22 -12.29
CA LEU A 534 31.72 11.05 -13.45
C LEU A 534 33.23 10.91 -13.73
N PHE A 535 33.53 10.59 -14.96
CA PHE A 535 34.89 10.44 -15.47
C PHE A 535 35.21 11.50 -16.53
N ARG A 536 36.49 11.71 -16.81
CA ARG A 536 36.97 12.54 -17.92
C ARG A 536 36.85 11.80 -19.25
N SER A 537 36.99 10.47 -19.22
CA SER A 537 36.94 9.64 -20.41
C SER A 537 36.40 8.23 -20.11
N LYS A 538 36.01 7.53 -21.16
CA LYS A 538 35.61 6.12 -21.07
C LYS A 538 36.78 5.21 -20.63
N ASP A 539 38.03 5.54 -21.01
CA ASP A 539 39.21 4.75 -20.64
C ASP A 539 39.49 4.84 -19.14
N GLU A 540 39.33 6.03 -18.54
CA GLU A 540 39.40 6.23 -17.08
C GLU A 540 38.34 5.37 -16.37
N CYS A 541 37.11 5.30 -16.91
CA CYS A 541 36.03 4.46 -16.39
C CYS A 541 36.41 2.97 -16.42
N LEU A 542 36.91 2.47 -17.55
CA LEU A 542 37.32 1.08 -17.71
C LEU A 542 38.48 0.69 -16.80
N LYS A 543 39.46 1.57 -16.63
CA LYS A 543 40.57 1.38 -15.70
C LYS A 543 40.02 1.22 -14.26
N MET A 544 39.26 2.19 -13.78
CA MET A 544 38.69 2.14 -12.43
C MET A 544 37.79 0.92 -12.20
N PHE A 545 37.05 0.50 -13.22
CA PHE A 545 36.21 -0.69 -13.13
C PHE A 545 37.03 -1.97 -12.90
N ASN A 546 38.15 -2.12 -13.61
CA ASN A 546 39.08 -3.23 -13.44
C ASN A 546 39.74 -3.19 -12.05
N ASP A 547 40.18 -2.00 -11.63
CA ASP A 547 40.78 -1.81 -10.32
C ASP A 547 39.80 -2.18 -9.20
N PHE A 548 38.55 -1.74 -9.29
CA PHE A 548 37.48 -2.04 -8.31
C PHE A 548 37.21 -3.54 -8.23
N ASN A 549 37.22 -4.27 -9.33
CA ASN A 549 37.03 -5.74 -9.33
C ASN A 549 38.26 -6.50 -8.80
N SER A 550 39.40 -5.83 -8.63
CA SER A 550 40.61 -6.41 -8.02
C SER A 550 40.80 -6.04 -6.54
N LEU A 551 39.97 -5.13 -5.99
CA LEU A 551 40.11 -4.64 -4.61
C LEU A 551 39.93 -5.74 -3.55
N HIS A 552 38.96 -6.63 -3.75
CA HIS A 552 38.68 -7.69 -2.81
C HIS A 552 38.07 -8.92 -3.51
N HIS A 553 38.53 -10.11 -3.18
CA HIS A 553 38.09 -11.37 -3.83
C HIS A 553 36.61 -11.69 -3.70
N SER A 554 35.92 -11.18 -2.64
CA SER A 554 34.49 -11.41 -2.42
C SER A 554 33.57 -10.38 -3.08
N ILE A 555 34.12 -9.29 -3.62
CA ILE A 555 33.32 -8.19 -4.18
C ILE A 555 33.49 -8.16 -5.71
N GLU A 556 32.37 -8.23 -6.40
CA GLU A 556 32.30 -8.14 -7.86
C GLU A 556 31.36 -7.01 -8.27
N PHE A 557 31.87 -6.10 -9.12
CA PHE A 557 31.10 -5.00 -9.68
C PHE A 557 30.58 -5.32 -11.08
N THR A 558 29.42 -4.80 -11.39
CA THR A 558 28.90 -4.67 -12.75
C THR A 558 28.84 -3.20 -13.13
N MET A 559 28.91 -2.90 -14.41
CA MET A 559 28.96 -1.53 -14.93
C MET A 559 27.80 -1.27 -15.90
N GLU A 560 27.19 -0.11 -15.77
CA GLU A 560 26.25 0.45 -16.73
C GLU A 560 26.79 1.80 -17.20
N LEU A 561 26.90 1.97 -18.51
CA LEU A 561 27.41 3.20 -19.15
C LEU A 561 26.20 4.07 -19.56
N GLU A 562 26.43 5.37 -19.69
CA GLU A 562 25.44 6.29 -20.23
C GLU A 562 24.99 5.91 -21.64
N GLU A 563 23.70 6.04 -21.91
CA GLU A 563 23.09 5.86 -23.23
C GLU A 563 22.39 7.15 -23.66
N ASN A 564 22.74 7.70 -24.81
CA ASN A 564 22.17 8.96 -25.34
C ASN A 564 22.22 10.11 -24.31
N ASP A 565 23.39 10.32 -23.72
CA ASP A 565 23.63 11.33 -22.66
C ASP A 565 22.76 11.18 -21.43
N CYS A 566 22.21 9.99 -21.18
CA CYS A 566 21.34 9.69 -20.06
C CYS A 566 21.87 8.52 -19.24
N LEU A 567 21.80 8.63 -17.91
CA LEU A 567 22.07 7.53 -17.00
C LEU A 567 21.04 7.52 -15.86
N PRO A 568 20.35 6.39 -15.63
CA PRO A 568 19.49 6.25 -14.46
C PRO A 568 20.32 5.89 -13.23
N PHE A 569 20.12 6.61 -12.13
CA PHE A 569 20.70 6.27 -10.84
C PHE A 569 19.64 6.42 -9.72
N LEU A 570 19.44 5.38 -8.94
CA LEU A 570 18.32 5.27 -7.99
C LEU A 570 16.96 5.49 -8.68
N ASP A 571 16.25 6.54 -8.31
CA ASP A 571 14.99 6.99 -8.96
C ASP A 571 15.16 8.27 -9.77
N VAL A 572 16.38 8.65 -10.11
CA VAL A 572 16.70 9.85 -10.86
C VAL A 572 17.22 9.44 -12.23
N LEU A 573 16.65 10.00 -13.28
CA LEU A 573 17.24 9.97 -14.61
C LEU A 573 18.06 11.24 -14.76
N VAL A 574 19.37 11.10 -14.87
CA VAL A 574 20.32 12.19 -15.15
C VAL A 574 20.49 12.30 -16.65
N ARG A 575 20.37 13.51 -17.16
CA ARG A 575 20.63 13.84 -18.56
C ARG A 575 21.64 14.97 -18.64
N ARG A 576 22.70 14.77 -19.43
CA ARG A 576 23.64 15.82 -19.79
C ARG A 576 23.03 16.71 -20.88
N THR A 577 23.30 18.02 -20.82
CA THR A 577 22.82 18.99 -21.81
C THR A 577 24.02 19.75 -22.43
N THR A 578 23.75 20.38 -23.55
CA THR A 578 24.74 21.28 -24.23
C THR A 578 25.03 22.57 -23.44
N GLU A 579 24.20 22.88 -22.41
CA GLU A 579 24.34 24.08 -21.56
C GLU A 579 25.19 23.84 -20.31
N GLU A 580 26.06 22.82 -20.32
CA GLU A 580 26.98 22.47 -19.24
C GLU A 580 26.30 22.12 -17.89
N GLN A 581 25.01 21.80 -17.91
CA GLN A 581 24.26 21.46 -16.71
C GLN A 581 23.56 20.09 -16.84
N PHE A 582 23.47 19.37 -15.72
CA PHE A 582 22.66 18.17 -15.64
C PHE A 582 21.19 18.49 -15.43
N ILE A 583 20.32 17.94 -16.28
CA ILE A 583 18.87 17.91 -16.08
C ILE A 583 18.48 16.61 -15.41
N THR A 584 17.65 16.70 -14.39
CA THR A 584 17.15 15.53 -13.65
C THR A 584 15.64 15.36 -13.81
N SER A 585 15.20 14.12 -13.86
CA SER A 585 13.78 13.75 -13.87
C SER A 585 13.56 12.45 -13.10
N VAL A 586 12.28 12.16 -12.74
CA VAL A 586 11.98 10.92 -12.03
C VAL A 586 12.12 9.71 -12.95
N TYR A 587 13.06 8.83 -12.64
CA TYR A 587 13.22 7.56 -13.33
C TYR A 587 12.20 6.53 -12.83
N ARG A 588 11.63 5.79 -13.76
CA ARG A 588 10.75 4.65 -13.45
C ARG A 588 11.24 3.43 -14.20
N LYS A 589 11.61 2.41 -13.43
CA LYS A 589 12.02 1.10 -14.00
C LYS A 589 10.92 0.53 -14.88
N LYS A 590 11.27 -0.28 -15.87
CA LYS A 590 10.31 -0.95 -16.79
C LYS A 590 9.25 -1.79 -16.04
N THR A 591 9.55 -2.22 -14.82
CA THR A 591 8.65 -2.96 -13.92
C THR A 591 7.62 -2.08 -13.20
N PHE A 592 7.67 -0.76 -13.38
CA PHE A 592 6.73 0.15 -12.74
C PHE A 592 5.33 0.01 -13.30
N THR A 593 4.38 -0.39 -12.47
CA THR A 593 2.98 -0.63 -12.87
C THR A 593 2.05 0.56 -12.66
N GLY A 594 2.48 1.58 -11.93
CA GLY A 594 1.63 2.71 -11.51
C GLY A 594 0.62 2.33 -10.43
N GLN A 595 0.70 1.14 -9.85
CA GLN A 595 -0.18 0.72 -8.77
C GLN A 595 0.23 1.36 -7.45
N TYR A 596 -0.66 2.19 -6.92
CA TYR A 596 -0.59 2.75 -5.58
C TYR A 596 -1.79 2.30 -4.75
N ILE A 597 -1.87 2.77 -3.51
CA ILE A 597 -3.04 2.50 -2.67
C ILE A 597 -4.29 3.05 -3.36
N ASN A 598 -5.23 2.18 -3.67
CA ASN A 598 -6.46 2.58 -4.35
C ASN A 598 -7.30 3.51 -3.46
N PHE A 599 -7.95 4.52 -4.04
CA PHE A 599 -8.77 5.47 -3.29
C PHE A 599 -9.94 4.82 -2.54
N LEU A 600 -10.40 3.65 -2.99
CA LEU A 600 -11.45 2.86 -2.33
C LEU A 600 -10.97 2.07 -1.13
N SER A 601 -9.67 1.91 -0.94
CA SER A 601 -9.12 1.18 0.21
C SER A 601 -9.65 1.74 1.54
N HIS A 602 -10.02 0.86 2.45
CA HIS A 602 -10.49 1.23 3.79
C HIS A 602 -9.33 1.67 4.68
N CYS A 603 -8.91 2.89 4.48
CA CYS A 603 -7.85 3.53 5.27
C CYS A 603 -8.17 5.01 5.50
N SER A 604 -7.45 5.64 6.42
CA SER A 604 -7.67 7.04 6.76
C SER A 604 -7.51 7.95 5.53
N ARG A 605 -8.37 8.97 5.43
CA ARG A 605 -8.27 9.99 4.38
C ARG A 605 -6.90 10.68 4.39
N LYS A 606 -6.29 10.85 5.57
CA LYS A 606 -4.94 11.42 5.73
C LYS A 606 -3.90 10.59 4.96
N ARG A 607 -3.97 9.25 5.02
CA ARG A 607 -3.06 8.36 4.29
C ARG A 607 -3.17 8.56 2.77
N LYS A 608 -4.39 8.70 2.25
CA LYS A 608 -4.65 8.97 0.82
C LYS A 608 -4.11 10.33 0.39
N ILE A 609 -4.32 11.38 1.19
CA ILE A 609 -3.78 12.71 0.93
C ILE A 609 -2.25 12.72 1.03
N ASN A 610 -1.69 12.02 2.01
CA ASN A 610 -0.25 11.92 2.17
C ASN A 610 0.43 11.23 0.97
N LEU A 611 -0.22 10.25 0.33
CA LEU A 611 0.30 9.67 -0.91
C LEU A 611 0.47 10.74 -2.01
N ILE A 612 -0.54 11.58 -2.22
CA ILE A 612 -0.44 12.68 -3.20
C ILE A 612 0.71 13.62 -2.84
N LYS A 613 0.81 14.00 -1.56
CA LYS A 613 1.90 14.87 -1.06
C LYS A 613 3.28 14.24 -1.25
N THR A 614 3.44 12.97 -0.95
CA THR A 614 4.72 12.24 -1.10
C THR A 614 5.15 12.20 -2.57
N LEU A 615 4.24 11.91 -3.49
CA LEU A 615 4.56 11.89 -4.92
C LEU A 615 4.87 13.29 -5.45
N CYS A 616 4.13 14.32 -5.03
CA CYS A 616 4.41 15.71 -5.36
C CYS A 616 5.77 16.16 -4.79
N HIS A 617 6.05 15.84 -3.52
CA HIS A 617 7.34 16.16 -2.89
C HIS A 617 8.51 15.52 -3.65
N ARG A 618 8.37 14.24 -3.99
CA ARG A 618 9.37 13.52 -4.78
C ARG A 618 9.62 14.21 -6.14
N ALA A 619 8.55 14.60 -6.84
CA ALA A 619 8.69 15.32 -8.11
C ALA A 619 9.45 16.64 -7.95
N VAL A 620 9.08 17.46 -6.96
CA VAL A 620 9.71 18.77 -6.70
C VAL A 620 11.19 18.62 -6.32
N MET A 621 11.53 17.60 -5.54
CA MET A 621 12.90 17.39 -5.08
C MET A 621 13.82 16.81 -6.17
N ILE A 622 13.29 15.94 -7.02
CA ILE A 622 14.08 15.25 -8.06
C ILE A 622 14.13 16.03 -9.36
N CYS A 623 13.01 16.56 -9.84
CA CYS A 623 12.92 17.15 -11.16
C CYS A 623 13.62 18.51 -11.27
N SER A 624 14.28 18.76 -12.38
CA SER A 624 14.64 20.11 -12.81
C SER A 624 13.41 20.89 -13.22
N SER A 625 13.49 22.24 -13.24
CA SER A 625 12.34 23.10 -13.57
C SER A 625 11.68 22.75 -14.91
N SER A 626 12.49 22.37 -15.92
CA SER A 626 12.02 21.98 -17.25
C SER A 626 11.23 20.65 -17.27
N THR A 627 11.44 19.73 -16.32
CA THR A 627 10.84 18.39 -16.30
C THR A 627 9.71 18.24 -15.27
N LEU A 628 9.56 19.20 -14.36
CA LEU A 628 8.65 19.12 -13.22
C LEU A 628 7.16 19.06 -13.64
N GLU A 629 6.73 19.92 -14.56
CA GLU A 629 5.31 19.98 -14.92
C GLU A 629 4.84 18.71 -15.63
N ASP A 630 5.68 18.10 -16.44
CA ASP A 630 5.34 16.83 -17.10
C ASP A 630 5.29 15.67 -16.11
N GLU A 631 6.16 15.69 -15.10
CA GLU A 631 6.08 14.72 -14.01
C GLU A 631 4.79 14.88 -13.19
N LEU A 632 4.35 16.10 -12.88
CA LEU A 632 3.10 16.34 -12.16
C LEU A 632 1.86 15.93 -12.96
N LYS A 633 1.85 16.13 -14.28
CA LYS A 633 0.81 15.59 -15.18
C LYS A 633 0.77 14.06 -15.12
N LYS A 634 1.93 13.42 -15.18
CA LYS A 634 2.08 11.96 -15.10
C LYS A 634 1.58 11.40 -13.74
N ILE A 635 1.94 12.04 -12.64
CA ILE A 635 1.44 11.70 -11.29
C ILE A 635 -0.08 11.83 -11.24
N THR A 636 -0.65 12.89 -11.80
CA THR A 636 -2.10 13.10 -11.85
C THR A 636 -2.80 11.96 -12.58
N SER A 637 -2.32 11.59 -13.77
CA SER A 637 -2.87 10.46 -14.54
C SER A 637 -2.80 9.13 -13.76
N ILE A 638 -1.66 8.83 -13.14
CA ILE A 638 -1.46 7.62 -12.33
C ILE A 638 -2.41 7.59 -11.14
N LEU A 639 -2.60 8.71 -10.44
CA LEU A 639 -3.50 8.78 -9.28
C LEU A 639 -4.97 8.65 -9.70
N GLU A 640 -5.38 9.25 -10.84
CA GLU A 640 -6.72 9.08 -11.40
C GLU A 640 -7.00 7.61 -11.74
N GLU A 641 -6.02 6.90 -12.29
CA GLU A 641 -6.08 5.46 -12.55
C GLU A 641 -6.24 4.63 -11.27
N ASN A 642 -5.72 5.11 -10.14
CA ASN A 642 -5.91 4.52 -8.81
C ASN A 642 -7.20 5.02 -8.12
N GLY A 643 -8.10 5.70 -8.86
CA GLY A 643 -9.42 6.12 -8.42
C GLY A 643 -9.46 7.43 -7.63
N TYR A 644 -8.36 8.21 -7.60
CA TYR A 644 -8.34 9.50 -6.90
C TYR A 644 -9.10 10.56 -7.70
N PRO A 645 -9.94 11.39 -7.04
CA PRO A 645 -10.64 12.49 -7.70
C PRO A 645 -9.66 13.58 -8.18
N SER A 646 -9.76 14.01 -9.45
CA SER A 646 -8.86 15.02 -10.06
C SER A 646 -8.80 16.32 -9.26
N GLN A 647 -9.94 16.80 -8.74
CA GLN A 647 -9.99 18.01 -7.90
C GLN A 647 -9.21 17.85 -6.58
N LEU A 648 -9.24 16.67 -5.97
CA LEU A 648 -8.48 16.40 -4.75
C LEU A 648 -6.98 16.39 -5.04
N ILE A 649 -6.59 15.80 -6.19
CA ILE A 649 -5.19 15.73 -6.63
C ILE A 649 -4.68 17.15 -6.86
N ALA A 650 -5.31 17.92 -7.73
CA ALA A 650 -4.92 19.30 -8.07
C ALA A 650 -4.80 20.18 -6.82
N LYS A 651 -5.87 20.27 -6.02
CA LYS A 651 -5.85 21.06 -4.77
C LYS A 651 -4.74 20.65 -3.80
N THR A 652 -4.40 19.35 -3.74
CA THR A 652 -3.37 18.87 -2.81
C THR A 652 -1.98 19.18 -3.35
N ILE A 653 -1.76 19.05 -4.65
CA ILE A 653 -0.50 19.39 -5.31
C ILE A 653 -0.23 20.88 -5.14
N ASP A 654 -1.20 21.76 -5.50
CA ASP A 654 -1.05 23.21 -5.41
C ASP A 654 -0.73 23.66 -3.98
N TYR A 655 -1.50 23.17 -3.00
CA TYR A 655 -1.25 23.46 -1.59
C TYR A 655 0.14 23.00 -1.12
N HIS A 656 0.57 21.79 -1.55
CA HIS A 656 1.85 21.25 -1.11
C HIS A 656 3.04 21.96 -1.76
N ARG A 657 2.93 22.32 -3.05
CA ARG A 657 3.94 23.14 -3.74
C ARG A 657 4.12 24.51 -3.06
N ALA A 658 3.01 25.21 -2.78
CA ALA A 658 3.05 26.50 -2.08
C ALA A 658 3.76 26.36 -0.72
N LYS A 659 3.44 25.32 0.05
CA LYS A 659 4.06 25.06 1.36
C LYS A 659 5.55 24.72 1.27
N LEU A 660 6.02 24.10 0.19
CA LEU A 660 7.44 23.80 -0.01
C LEU A 660 8.28 25.04 -0.32
N LEU A 661 7.64 26.09 -0.87
CA LEU A 661 8.26 27.37 -1.16
C LEU A 661 8.28 28.32 0.06
N GLU A 662 7.46 28.05 1.08
CA GLU A 662 7.49 28.81 2.33
C GLU A 662 8.75 28.47 3.14
N PRO A 663 9.47 29.47 3.70
CA PRO A 663 10.59 29.21 4.59
C PRO A 663 10.10 28.37 5.79
N LYS A 664 10.83 27.32 6.12
CA LYS A 664 10.53 26.51 7.30
C LYS A 664 10.56 27.39 8.53
N LYS A 665 9.42 27.67 9.13
CA LYS A 665 9.36 28.23 10.48
C LYS A 665 10.04 27.20 11.38
N VAL A 666 11.12 27.60 12.01
CA VAL A 666 11.75 26.85 13.11
C VAL A 666 10.72 26.82 14.25
N GLY A 667 9.84 25.85 14.21
CA GLY A 667 8.89 25.58 15.27
C GLY A 667 9.60 24.80 16.35
N ALA A 668 9.36 25.14 17.61
CA ALA A 668 9.80 24.36 18.74
C ALA A 668 9.47 22.88 18.48
N ASP A 669 10.47 22.02 18.55
CA ASP A 669 10.31 20.58 18.47
C ASP A 669 9.35 20.13 19.57
N ARG A 670 8.08 19.96 19.18
CA ARG A 670 7.13 19.27 20.05
C ARG A 670 7.51 17.82 20.05
N CYS A 671 8.06 17.35 21.15
CA CYS A 671 8.34 15.94 21.35
C CYS A 671 7.06 15.12 21.16
N HIS A 672 6.95 14.43 20.03
CA HIS A 672 5.80 13.62 19.70
C HIS A 672 6.08 12.17 20.07
N ILE A 673 5.42 11.68 21.09
CA ILE A 673 5.50 10.27 21.49
C ILE A 673 4.63 9.44 20.54
N PRO A 674 5.16 8.50 19.77
CA PRO A 674 4.39 7.69 18.85
C PRO A 674 3.62 6.60 19.60
N ILE A 675 2.30 6.78 19.74
CA ILE A 675 1.40 5.77 20.32
C ILE A 675 0.63 5.08 19.20
N LYS A 676 0.63 3.74 19.23
CA LYS A 676 0.00 2.92 18.18
C LYS A 676 -1.45 2.60 18.54
N LEU A 677 -2.38 2.92 17.64
CA LEU A 677 -3.77 2.54 17.70
C LEU A 677 -4.21 1.99 16.33
N PRO A 678 -4.96 0.89 16.26
CA PRO A 678 -5.56 0.42 15.02
C PRO A 678 -6.47 1.48 14.39
N PHE A 679 -6.59 1.48 13.06
CA PHE A 679 -7.54 2.37 12.39
C PHE A 679 -8.98 1.89 12.64
N LEU A 680 -9.73 2.64 13.42
CA LEU A 680 -11.11 2.38 13.81
C LEU A 680 -12.09 3.38 13.15
N GLY A 681 -11.87 3.73 11.88
CA GLY A 681 -12.71 4.67 11.14
C GLY A 681 -12.82 6.04 11.81
N GLU A 682 -14.04 6.54 11.99
CA GLU A 682 -14.28 7.85 12.62
C GLU A 682 -13.87 7.93 14.09
N ALA A 683 -13.90 6.82 14.83
CA ALA A 683 -13.47 6.78 16.23
C ALA A 683 -12.01 7.22 16.39
N SER A 684 -11.13 6.75 15.50
CA SER A 684 -9.73 7.21 15.46
C SER A 684 -9.58 8.69 15.15
N THR A 685 -10.55 9.29 14.44
CA THR A 685 -10.55 10.71 14.09
C THR A 685 -11.04 11.56 15.25
N ARG A 686 -11.97 11.04 16.06
CA ARG A 686 -12.47 11.73 17.27
C ARG A 686 -11.40 11.78 18.35
N LEU A 687 -10.66 10.69 18.57
CA LEU A 687 -9.50 10.68 19.49
C LEU A 687 -8.44 11.74 19.16
N LYS A 688 -8.25 12.05 17.87
CA LYS A 688 -7.29 13.09 17.43
C LYS A 688 -7.75 14.53 17.67
N LYS A 689 -9.04 14.77 17.88
CA LYS A 689 -9.59 16.11 18.12
C LYS A 689 -9.50 16.55 19.57
N GLU A 690 -9.25 15.61 20.48
CA GLU A 690 -8.90 15.96 21.85
C GLU A 690 -7.45 16.45 21.86
N ASP A 691 -7.28 17.77 21.88
CA ASP A 691 -6.03 18.53 21.59
C ASP A 691 -4.81 18.23 22.50
N ARG A 692 -4.91 17.28 23.40
CA ARG A 692 -3.85 16.92 24.35
C ARG A 692 -2.92 15.79 23.88
N PHE A 693 -3.25 15.07 22.81
CA PHE A 693 -2.50 13.87 22.43
C PHE A 693 -2.22 13.77 20.93
N CYS A 694 -0.95 13.75 20.55
CA CYS A 694 -0.53 13.39 19.20
C CYS A 694 -0.53 11.86 19.05
N VAL A 695 -1.62 11.31 18.53
CA VAL A 695 -1.78 9.88 18.32
C VAL A 695 -1.44 9.51 16.88
N PHE A 696 -0.44 8.65 16.70
CA PHE A 696 -0.19 7.99 15.41
C PHE A 696 -1.12 6.79 15.26
N VAL A 697 -2.04 6.88 14.30
CA VAL A 697 -2.92 5.76 13.97
C VAL A 697 -2.21 4.88 12.96
N CYS A 698 -1.81 3.68 13.38
CA CYS A 698 -1.42 2.62 12.46
C CYS A 698 -2.67 1.97 11.87
N THR A 699 -2.71 1.80 10.56
CA THR A 699 -3.66 0.89 9.93
C THR A 699 -3.24 -0.54 10.25
N LYS A 700 -4.22 -1.44 10.51
CA LYS A 700 -3.95 -2.88 10.44
C LYS A 700 -3.16 -3.16 9.15
N PRO A 701 -2.19 -4.08 9.18
CA PRO A 701 -1.52 -4.48 7.96
C PRO A 701 -2.57 -4.86 6.90
N PRO A 702 -2.27 -4.60 5.62
CA PRO A 702 -3.13 -5.02 4.52
C PRO A 702 -3.39 -6.52 4.64
N LEU A 703 -4.53 -6.95 4.11
CA LEU A 703 -4.94 -8.35 4.02
C LEU A 703 -3.77 -9.31 4.22
N ASP A 704 -3.83 -10.12 5.28
CA ASP A 704 -2.99 -11.31 5.46
C ASP A 704 -3.28 -12.31 4.32
N VAL A 705 -2.99 -11.91 3.10
CA VAL A 705 -2.78 -12.78 1.94
C VAL A 705 -1.31 -13.20 1.90
N ALA A 706 -0.48 -12.48 2.66
CA ALA A 706 0.90 -12.81 2.84
C ALA A 706 0.99 -14.13 3.61
N MET A 707 1.31 -15.17 2.86
CA MET A 707 1.81 -16.44 3.32
C MET A 707 0.98 -17.10 4.42
N SER A 708 0.05 -17.93 4.02
CA SER A 708 -0.50 -18.97 4.89
C SER A 708 0.66 -19.88 5.31
N GLU A 709 1.16 -19.63 6.51
CA GLU A 709 1.87 -20.66 7.22
C GLU A 709 0.84 -21.69 7.73
N LYS A 710 0.86 -22.83 7.17
CA LYS A 710 0.61 -24.11 7.77
C LYS A 710 1.71 -25.04 7.32
#